data_02cdaef25b3aa0d9f616b577c9849bcb
#
_entry.id   02cdaef25b3aa0d9f616b577c9849bcb
#
_cell.length_a   1.000
_cell.length_b   1.000
_cell.length_c   1.000
_cell.angle_alpha   90.00
_cell.angle_beta   90.00
_cell.angle_gamma   90.00
#
_symmetry.space_group_name_H-M   'P 1'
#
loop_
_entity.id
_entity.type
_entity.pdbx_description
1 polymer ?
#
loop_
_entity_poly.entity_id
_entity_poly.type
_entity_poly.pdbx_seq_one_letter_code
_entity_poly.pdbx_strand_id
1 'polypeptide(L)'
;MEYSSYNVNTPQWREITVGSHLPAELRKLAEIAHNLWWTWNDDVKKLYCDLDPGLWKEVEQNPVLFLERINYEKLVALAHDENFVYKMDAVYSAFKKYIDVEPDHQRPSIAYFSMEYGLDEVLKIYSGGLGMLAGDYLKEASDSNVDLCAIGLLYRYGYFDQSLSMDGQQTVNYKAQNFGQLPIEKVMQPDGKQLVIHVPYADSFVVHANVWKASVGRIPLYLLDTDNELNSEFDRPITHHLYGGDWENRLKQEILLGIGGMMTLKALGITKDVYHCNEGHAALINIQRLCDYINGGLNFGQAMELVRASSLYTVHTPVPAGHDYFDEGLFNKYMKGYPGKLGITWDNLMDLGRHNPGDKEERFCMSVFACKTCQEVNGVSKLHKSVSQQMFAPIWKGYFPEENHVGYVTNGVHLPTWCAAEWKKLFKDNFDENFFCDQSNQKIWEAVYGIPDEEIWNTRLKQKAKLLDYIKSKCSKDWLRSQVDPALSVSIFERFNPDALLIGFGRRFATYKRAHLLFTDIDRLARIVNNPKYPVQFIFAGKAHPNDGAGQGLIKQIVEISRRPEFLGKIIFLENYDMDLARHLISGVDIWMNTPMRLAEASGTSGEKALMNGVLNFSVLDGWWYEGYRKDAGWALTDKRTYQNEQYQNQLDAEAIYYLLEHDILPLYYEYGGKNYSEDWVKYIKNSIAQIAPHFTMKRQLDDYYDRFYNKLSEHFHILAADNFAKAKMMADWKANVRSRWDAIEIKSIEAGNGLNATIEAGKEYEVTVVVDEKGLDDAIGIESVIIRHEGGQDHIYEVIPLSSVSKNGNLYTFKATSGIFNAGSFKQAFRMYPKNALLPHRQDFCYVRWF
;
A
#
# COMPACT_ATOMS: atom_id res chain seq x y z
N MET A 1 -31.54 -57.09 41.36
CA MET A 1 -31.67 -56.68 39.97
C MET A 1 -30.31 -56.81 39.35
N GLU A 2 -30.05 -57.82 38.56
CA GLU A 2 -28.81 -57.95 37.77
C GLU A 2 -28.97 -57.05 36.58
N TYR A 3 -28.12 -56.05 36.47
CA TYR A 3 -27.99 -55.27 35.23
C TYR A 3 -27.18 -56.10 34.24
N SER A 4 -27.83 -56.72 33.25
CA SER A 4 -27.14 -57.31 32.10
C SER A 4 -26.51 -56.23 31.26
N SER A 5 -25.17 -56.20 31.21
CA SER A 5 -24.47 -55.40 30.27
C SER A 5 -24.73 -55.91 28.85
N TYR A 6 -25.55 -55.22 28.08
CA TYR A 6 -25.62 -55.46 26.65
C TYR A 6 -24.30 -55.04 26.04
N ASN A 7 -23.56 -55.99 25.44
CA ASN A 7 -22.46 -55.64 24.58
C ASN A 7 -23.04 -54.91 23.34
N VAL A 8 -23.08 -53.64 23.40
CA VAL A 8 -23.37 -52.82 22.21
C VAL A 8 -22.11 -52.89 21.34
N ASN A 9 -22.22 -53.59 20.20
CA ASN A 9 -21.16 -53.55 19.20
C ASN A 9 -20.96 -52.11 18.78
N THR A 10 -19.84 -51.53 19.16
CA THR A 10 -19.43 -50.22 18.68
C THR A 10 -19.19 -50.30 17.17
N PRO A 11 -19.74 -49.37 16.35
CA PRO A 11 -19.53 -49.41 14.92
C PRO A 11 -18.05 -49.26 14.60
N GLN A 12 -17.53 -50.09 13.74
CA GLN A 12 -16.20 -49.93 13.17
C GLN A 12 -16.33 -48.97 11.98
N TRP A 13 -16.03 -47.70 12.22
CA TRP A 13 -16.02 -46.65 11.17
C TRP A 13 -14.91 -46.96 10.17
N ARG A 14 -15.22 -46.85 8.89
CA ARG A 14 -14.26 -46.91 7.80
C ARG A 14 -14.33 -45.55 7.10
N GLU A 15 -13.19 -44.95 6.86
CA GLU A 15 -13.14 -43.74 6.08
C GLU A 15 -13.46 -44.02 4.62
N ILE A 16 -14.36 -43.24 4.06
CA ILE A 16 -14.69 -43.26 2.63
C ILE A 16 -14.39 -41.81 2.15
N THR A 17 -13.42 -41.68 1.28
CA THR A 17 -13.13 -40.42 0.62
C THR A 17 -13.89 -40.39 -0.70
N VAL A 18 -14.81 -39.42 -0.84
CA VAL A 18 -15.52 -39.14 -2.08
C VAL A 18 -14.97 -37.89 -2.67
N GLY A 19 -14.21 -38.01 -3.75
CA GLY A 19 -13.73 -36.81 -4.48
C GLY A 19 -14.85 -36.18 -5.31
N SER A 20 -14.89 -34.83 -5.33
CA SER A 20 -15.78 -34.10 -6.25
C SER A 20 -15.34 -34.36 -7.69
N HIS A 21 -16.30 -34.64 -8.58
CA HIS A 21 -16.05 -34.82 -10.00
C HIS A 21 -17.02 -33.97 -10.81
N LEU A 22 -16.44 -33.08 -11.61
CA LEU A 22 -17.26 -32.26 -12.49
C LEU A 22 -17.60 -33.00 -13.79
N PRO A 23 -18.87 -32.99 -14.25
CA PRO A 23 -19.21 -33.37 -15.60
C PRO A 23 -18.30 -32.71 -16.65
N ALA A 24 -18.05 -33.38 -17.76
CA ALA A 24 -17.12 -32.89 -18.79
C ALA A 24 -17.49 -31.51 -19.29
N GLU A 25 -18.78 -31.25 -19.45
CA GLU A 25 -19.35 -29.96 -19.89
C GLU A 25 -19.07 -28.81 -18.92
N LEU A 26 -18.93 -29.09 -17.62
CA LEU A 26 -18.76 -28.07 -16.54
C LEU A 26 -17.31 -27.92 -16.09
N ARG A 27 -16.32 -28.60 -16.68
CA ARG A 27 -14.90 -28.49 -16.29
C ARG A 27 -14.34 -27.06 -16.36
N LYS A 28 -14.91 -26.25 -17.24
CA LYS A 28 -14.56 -24.82 -17.40
C LYS A 28 -14.74 -24.02 -16.11
N LEU A 29 -15.69 -24.41 -15.24
CA LEU A 29 -15.89 -23.77 -13.95
C LEU A 29 -14.68 -23.92 -13.03
N ALA A 30 -14.00 -25.07 -13.05
CA ALA A 30 -12.82 -25.29 -12.21
C ALA A 30 -11.65 -24.39 -12.62
N GLU A 31 -11.44 -24.19 -13.92
CA GLU A 31 -10.38 -23.29 -14.40
C GLU A 31 -10.64 -21.85 -13.99
N ILE A 32 -11.88 -21.38 -14.12
CA ILE A 32 -12.27 -20.04 -13.67
C ILE A 32 -12.13 -19.92 -12.15
N ALA A 33 -12.51 -20.94 -11.35
CA ALA A 33 -12.47 -20.93 -9.89
C ALA A 33 -11.05 -20.73 -9.33
N HIS A 34 -10.03 -21.28 -10.00
CA HIS A 34 -8.63 -21.16 -9.59
C HIS A 34 -7.95 -19.87 -10.05
N ASN A 35 -8.59 -19.04 -10.87
CA ASN A 35 -8.05 -17.73 -11.26
C ASN A 35 -8.82 -16.60 -10.58
N LEU A 36 -8.13 -15.80 -9.78
CA LEU A 36 -8.72 -14.70 -9.02
C LEU A 36 -9.36 -13.59 -9.87
N TRP A 37 -9.34 -13.68 -11.19
CA TRP A 37 -10.06 -12.78 -12.09
C TRP A 37 -11.56 -12.69 -11.74
N TRP A 38 -12.16 -13.76 -11.23
CA TRP A 38 -13.54 -13.76 -10.77
C TRP A 38 -13.81 -12.74 -9.63
N THR A 39 -12.79 -12.34 -8.87
CA THR A 39 -12.99 -11.43 -7.72
C THR A 39 -13.40 -10.02 -8.12
N TRP A 40 -13.13 -9.60 -9.36
CA TRP A 40 -13.55 -8.30 -9.89
C TRP A 40 -14.43 -8.41 -11.15
N ASN A 41 -14.86 -9.63 -11.49
CA ASN A 41 -15.79 -9.86 -12.58
C ASN A 41 -17.17 -10.27 -12.05
N ASP A 42 -18.15 -9.37 -12.20
CA ASP A 42 -19.49 -9.57 -11.65
C ASP A 42 -20.26 -10.69 -12.37
N ASP A 43 -20.01 -10.94 -13.67
CA ASP A 43 -20.68 -11.99 -14.43
C ASP A 43 -20.25 -13.38 -13.94
N VAL A 44 -18.97 -13.55 -13.54
CA VAL A 44 -18.48 -14.80 -12.93
C VAL A 44 -19.12 -15.03 -11.57
N LYS A 45 -19.16 -14.02 -10.70
CA LYS A 45 -19.81 -14.14 -9.38
C LYS A 45 -21.28 -14.52 -9.52
N LYS A 46 -21.95 -13.90 -10.50
CA LYS A 46 -23.34 -14.21 -10.81
C LYS A 46 -23.52 -15.65 -11.31
N LEU A 47 -22.59 -16.15 -12.14
CA LEU A 47 -22.63 -17.53 -12.62
C LEU A 47 -22.64 -18.54 -11.47
N TYR A 48 -21.75 -18.40 -10.47
CA TYR A 48 -21.73 -19.28 -9.30
C TYR A 48 -22.95 -19.07 -8.40
N CYS A 49 -23.41 -17.85 -8.23
CA CYS A 49 -24.63 -17.55 -7.47
C CYS A 49 -25.88 -18.19 -8.12
N ASP A 50 -26.01 -18.14 -9.45
CA ASP A 50 -27.13 -18.74 -10.18
C ASP A 50 -27.15 -20.28 -10.06
N LEU A 51 -25.97 -20.94 -9.87
CA LEU A 51 -25.88 -22.40 -9.62
C LEU A 51 -26.57 -22.80 -8.33
N ASP A 52 -26.23 -22.17 -7.21
CA ASP A 52 -26.86 -22.38 -5.90
C ASP A 52 -26.61 -21.16 -4.99
N PRO A 53 -27.61 -20.24 -4.89
CA PRO A 53 -27.46 -19.05 -4.06
C PRO A 53 -27.25 -19.34 -2.57
N GLY A 54 -27.87 -20.45 -2.08
CA GLY A 54 -27.75 -20.87 -0.68
C GLY A 54 -26.33 -21.34 -0.36
N LEU A 55 -25.82 -22.27 -1.16
CA LEU A 55 -24.47 -22.78 -1.00
C LEU A 55 -23.41 -21.70 -1.26
N TRP A 56 -23.60 -20.82 -2.27
CA TRP A 56 -22.71 -19.71 -2.56
C TRP A 56 -22.49 -18.78 -1.36
N LYS A 57 -23.60 -18.51 -0.65
CA LYS A 57 -23.55 -17.74 0.60
C LYS A 57 -22.91 -18.52 1.76
N GLU A 58 -23.19 -19.84 1.85
CA GLU A 58 -22.66 -20.73 2.91
C GLU A 58 -21.13 -20.83 2.83
N VAL A 59 -20.58 -20.98 1.62
CA VAL A 59 -19.12 -21.08 1.38
C VAL A 59 -18.42 -19.73 1.30
N GLU A 60 -19.08 -18.66 1.74
CA GLU A 60 -18.53 -17.30 1.77
C GLU A 60 -17.97 -16.86 0.40
N GLN A 61 -18.69 -17.23 -0.68
CA GLN A 61 -18.34 -16.94 -2.07
C GLN A 61 -17.00 -17.53 -2.56
N ASN A 62 -16.52 -18.59 -1.93
CA ASN A 62 -15.36 -19.33 -2.38
C ASN A 62 -15.73 -20.33 -3.50
N PRO A 63 -15.34 -20.10 -4.78
CA PRO A 63 -15.75 -20.95 -5.89
C PRO A 63 -15.11 -22.34 -5.86
N VAL A 64 -13.89 -22.48 -5.29
CA VAL A 64 -13.21 -23.77 -5.16
C VAL A 64 -13.97 -24.64 -4.16
N LEU A 65 -14.26 -24.11 -2.97
CA LEU A 65 -15.04 -24.81 -1.95
C LEU A 65 -16.48 -25.06 -2.41
N PHE A 66 -17.05 -24.13 -3.18
CA PHE A 66 -18.37 -24.30 -3.79
C PHE A 66 -18.44 -25.54 -4.69
N LEU A 67 -17.47 -25.69 -5.61
CA LEU A 67 -17.41 -26.85 -6.51
C LEU A 67 -17.11 -28.16 -5.80
N GLU A 68 -16.46 -28.10 -4.64
CA GLU A 68 -16.25 -29.28 -3.78
C GLU A 68 -17.55 -29.76 -3.09
N ARG A 69 -18.42 -28.80 -2.68
CA ARG A 69 -19.60 -29.09 -1.84
C ARG A 69 -20.92 -29.18 -2.59
N ILE A 70 -20.99 -28.71 -3.83
CA ILE A 70 -22.22 -28.72 -4.61
C ILE A 70 -22.68 -30.18 -4.86
N ASN A 71 -24.00 -30.38 -4.76
CA ASN A 71 -24.58 -31.72 -4.98
C ASN A 71 -24.32 -32.18 -6.42
N TYR A 72 -23.82 -33.41 -6.58
CA TYR A 72 -23.49 -34.00 -7.88
C TYR A 72 -24.70 -34.15 -8.81
N GLU A 73 -25.90 -34.55 -8.29
CA GLU A 73 -27.13 -34.67 -9.10
C GLU A 73 -27.48 -33.28 -9.71
N LYS A 74 -27.27 -32.21 -8.94
CA LYS A 74 -27.46 -30.85 -9.43
C LYS A 74 -26.48 -30.49 -10.53
N LEU A 75 -25.20 -30.87 -10.40
CA LEU A 75 -24.19 -30.69 -11.45
C LEU A 75 -24.57 -31.41 -12.74
N VAL A 76 -25.06 -32.64 -12.64
CA VAL A 76 -25.53 -33.41 -13.80
C VAL A 76 -26.73 -32.75 -14.46
N ALA A 77 -27.69 -32.29 -13.68
CA ALA A 77 -28.85 -31.56 -14.22
C ALA A 77 -28.42 -30.27 -14.97
N LEU A 78 -27.48 -29.51 -14.40
CA LEU A 78 -26.95 -28.27 -15.01
C LEU A 78 -26.11 -28.54 -16.26
N ALA A 79 -25.39 -29.66 -16.33
CA ALA A 79 -24.67 -30.09 -17.52
C ALA A 79 -25.60 -30.37 -18.72
N HIS A 80 -26.88 -30.65 -18.48
CA HIS A 80 -27.91 -30.84 -19.49
C HIS A 80 -28.79 -29.58 -19.73
N ASP A 81 -28.61 -28.53 -18.95
CA ASP A 81 -29.31 -27.24 -19.14
C ASP A 81 -28.58 -26.39 -20.19
N GLU A 82 -29.10 -26.41 -21.40
CA GLU A 82 -28.52 -25.67 -22.53
C GLU A 82 -28.37 -24.14 -22.24
N ASN A 83 -29.30 -23.54 -21.48
CA ASN A 83 -29.23 -22.13 -21.14
C ASN A 83 -28.06 -21.82 -20.15
N PHE A 84 -27.89 -22.73 -19.18
CA PHE A 84 -26.79 -22.60 -18.24
C PHE A 84 -25.43 -22.78 -18.93
N VAL A 85 -25.32 -23.87 -19.74
CA VAL A 85 -24.09 -24.15 -20.47
C VAL A 85 -23.74 -22.99 -21.40
N TYR A 86 -24.73 -22.41 -22.12
CA TYR A 86 -24.52 -21.25 -22.97
C TYR A 86 -23.98 -20.04 -22.19
N LYS A 87 -24.56 -19.72 -21.01
CA LYS A 87 -24.06 -18.63 -20.17
C LYS A 87 -22.64 -18.89 -19.66
N MET A 88 -22.37 -20.10 -19.21
CA MET A 88 -21.03 -20.51 -18.77
C MET A 88 -20.02 -20.40 -19.91
N ASP A 89 -20.38 -20.83 -21.10
CA ASP A 89 -19.50 -20.74 -22.28
C ASP A 89 -19.22 -19.31 -22.70
N ALA A 90 -20.18 -18.41 -22.57
CA ALA A 90 -19.97 -16.99 -22.81
C ALA A 90 -18.98 -16.38 -21.80
N VAL A 91 -19.14 -16.68 -20.52
CA VAL A 91 -18.22 -16.25 -19.45
C VAL A 91 -16.82 -16.83 -19.64
N TYR A 92 -16.73 -18.14 -19.94
CA TYR A 92 -15.46 -18.79 -20.20
C TYR A 92 -14.74 -18.26 -21.44
N SER A 93 -15.48 -17.95 -22.51
CA SER A 93 -14.91 -17.33 -23.70
C SER A 93 -14.35 -15.93 -23.40
N ALA A 94 -15.04 -15.14 -22.57
CA ALA A 94 -14.55 -13.85 -22.11
C ALA A 94 -13.28 -14.02 -21.24
N PHE A 95 -13.27 -15.01 -20.35
CA PHE A 95 -12.11 -15.37 -19.54
C PHE A 95 -10.90 -15.73 -20.42
N LYS A 96 -11.06 -16.65 -21.38
CA LYS A 96 -9.97 -17.05 -22.28
C LYS A 96 -9.46 -15.88 -23.13
N LYS A 97 -10.37 -15.07 -23.68
CA LYS A 97 -10.00 -13.85 -24.40
C LYS A 97 -9.18 -12.89 -23.53
N TYR A 98 -9.47 -12.84 -22.23
CA TYR A 98 -8.73 -12.02 -21.27
C TYR A 98 -7.36 -12.62 -20.94
N ILE A 99 -7.28 -13.93 -20.66
CA ILE A 99 -6.05 -14.59 -20.15
C ILE A 99 -5.05 -14.89 -21.28
N ASP A 100 -5.51 -15.29 -22.48
CA ASP A 100 -4.67 -15.81 -23.56
C ASP A 100 -4.02 -14.67 -24.38
N VAL A 101 -3.66 -13.55 -23.74
CA VAL A 101 -2.97 -12.42 -24.35
C VAL A 101 -1.53 -12.37 -23.86
N GLU A 102 -0.58 -12.29 -24.80
CA GLU A 102 0.84 -12.11 -24.44
C GLU A 102 1.06 -10.80 -23.70
N PRO A 103 1.95 -10.75 -22.70
CA PRO A 103 2.29 -9.53 -21.99
C PRO A 103 2.82 -8.43 -22.91
N ASP A 104 2.61 -7.18 -22.55
CA ASP A 104 3.19 -6.03 -23.23
C ASP A 104 4.70 -5.95 -22.93
N HIS A 105 5.51 -6.43 -23.86
CA HIS A 105 6.97 -6.38 -23.78
C HIS A 105 7.59 -5.03 -24.20
N GLN A 106 6.80 -4.01 -24.53
CA GLN A 106 7.30 -2.67 -24.80
C GLN A 106 7.62 -1.91 -23.50
N ARG A 107 7.01 -2.35 -22.38
CA ARG A 107 7.25 -1.82 -21.06
C ARG A 107 8.27 -2.69 -20.29
N PRO A 108 9.08 -2.12 -19.39
CA PRO A 108 9.93 -2.90 -18.49
C PRO A 108 9.16 -3.96 -17.72
N SER A 109 9.77 -5.12 -17.56
CA SER A 109 9.23 -6.22 -16.75
C SER A 109 9.56 -6.03 -15.27
N ILE A 110 8.61 -6.39 -14.38
CA ILE A 110 8.64 -6.07 -12.95
C ILE A 110 8.57 -7.31 -12.08
N ALA A 111 9.42 -7.40 -11.05
CA ALA A 111 9.26 -8.30 -9.91
C ALA A 111 8.83 -7.49 -8.69
N TYR A 112 7.62 -7.73 -8.16
CA TYR A 112 7.00 -6.98 -7.07
C TYR A 112 6.99 -7.81 -5.78
N PHE A 113 7.56 -7.27 -4.70
CA PHE A 113 7.70 -7.96 -3.42
C PHE A 113 6.91 -7.25 -2.33
N SER A 114 6.02 -7.96 -1.67
CA SER A 114 5.24 -7.45 -0.53
C SER A 114 4.94 -8.57 0.45
N MET A 115 4.88 -8.23 1.74
CA MET A 115 4.52 -9.19 2.80
C MET A 115 3.04 -9.54 2.82
N GLU A 116 2.19 -8.71 2.22
CA GLU A 116 0.74 -8.88 2.21
C GLU A 116 0.09 -8.45 0.89
N TYR A 117 -0.99 -9.15 0.51
CA TYR A 117 -1.80 -8.87 -0.68
C TYR A 117 -3.30 -9.03 -0.36
N GLY A 118 -4.05 -7.94 -0.43
CA GLY A 118 -5.50 -7.92 -0.24
C GLY A 118 -6.24 -8.18 -1.55
N LEU A 119 -6.42 -9.43 -1.94
CA LEU A 119 -7.04 -9.83 -3.19
C LEU A 119 -8.53 -10.13 -3.05
N ASP A 120 -8.88 -10.97 -2.10
CA ASP A 120 -10.25 -11.30 -1.72
C ASP A 120 -10.29 -11.96 -0.32
N GLU A 121 -11.47 -12.01 0.32
CA GLU A 121 -11.65 -12.63 1.64
C GLU A 121 -11.37 -14.13 1.66
N VAL A 122 -11.48 -14.80 0.52
CA VAL A 122 -11.18 -16.25 0.42
C VAL A 122 -9.70 -16.55 0.60
N LEU A 123 -8.80 -15.59 0.40
CA LEU A 123 -7.35 -15.73 0.55
C LEU A 123 -6.83 -14.73 1.57
N LYS A 124 -6.76 -15.13 2.83
CA LYS A 124 -6.43 -14.27 3.97
C LYS A 124 -4.93 -14.04 4.12
N ILE A 125 -4.35 -13.27 3.21
CA ILE A 125 -2.92 -12.90 3.21
C ILE A 125 -2.72 -11.38 3.27
N TYR A 126 -3.63 -10.66 3.94
CA TYR A 126 -3.55 -9.21 4.15
C TYR A 126 -4.07 -8.84 5.54
N SER A 127 -3.69 -7.65 6.03
CA SER A 127 -4.21 -7.10 7.29
C SER A 127 -4.78 -5.69 7.14
N GLY A 128 -4.23 -4.87 6.27
CA GLY A 128 -4.57 -3.46 6.16
C GLY A 128 -4.35 -2.83 4.80
N GLY A 129 -4.19 -1.50 4.79
CA GLY A 129 -4.12 -0.69 3.57
C GLY A 129 -2.98 -1.04 2.63
N LEU A 130 -1.82 -1.45 3.17
CA LEU A 130 -0.66 -1.86 2.37
C LEU A 130 -0.98 -3.08 1.52
N GLY A 131 -1.59 -4.11 2.12
CA GLY A 131 -2.00 -5.31 1.39
C GLY A 131 -3.11 -5.02 0.38
N MET A 132 -4.08 -4.16 0.72
CA MET A 132 -5.12 -3.73 -0.21
C MET A 132 -4.53 -3.05 -1.44
N LEU A 133 -3.56 -2.16 -1.25
CA LEU A 133 -2.84 -1.51 -2.35
C LEU A 133 -2.11 -2.53 -3.23
N ALA A 134 -1.35 -3.45 -2.61
CA ALA A 134 -0.63 -4.49 -3.35
C ALA A 134 -1.58 -5.40 -4.16
N GLY A 135 -2.72 -5.78 -3.58
CA GLY A 135 -3.76 -6.55 -4.28
C GLY A 135 -4.36 -5.81 -5.46
N ASP A 136 -4.75 -4.55 -5.27
CA ASP A 136 -5.28 -3.68 -6.33
C ASP A 136 -4.24 -3.47 -7.44
N TYR A 137 -2.96 -3.34 -7.06
CA TYR A 137 -1.86 -3.17 -8.01
C TYR A 137 -1.69 -4.38 -8.92
N LEU A 138 -1.77 -5.62 -8.38
CA LEU A 138 -1.70 -6.83 -9.21
C LEU A 138 -2.90 -6.98 -10.14
N LYS A 139 -4.10 -6.59 -9.70
CA LYS A 139 -5.31 -6.63 -10.53
C LYS A 139 -5.21 -5.65 -11.70
N GLU A 140 -4.76 -4.42 -11.44
CA GLU A 140 -4.54 -3.44 -12.50
C GLU A 140 -3.40 -3.85 -13.44
N ALA A 141 -2.30 -4.38 -12.90
CA ALA A 141 -1.22 -4.92 -13.72
C ALA A 141 -1.72 -6.01 -14.68
N SER A 142 -2.68 -6.83 -14.21
CA SER A 142 -3.37 -7.80 -15.05
C SER A 142 -4.25 -7.13 -16.10
N ASP A 143 -5.10 -6.16 -15.72
CA ASP A 143 -5.99 -5.47 -16.65
C ASP A 143 -5.21 -4.67 -17.71
N SER A 144 -4.09 -4.05 -17.31
CA SER A 144 -3.16 -3.33 -18.19
C SER A 144 -2.18 -4.22 -18.95
N ASN A 145 -2.26 -5.55 -18.81
CA ASN A 145 -1.45 -6.55 -19.51
C ASN A 145 0.08 -6.35 -19.42
N VAL A 146 0.59 -5.89 -18.26
CA VAL A 146 2.03 -5.68 -18.08
C VAL A 146 2.75 -6.97 -17.68
N ASP A 147 4.04 -7.10 -18.05
CA ASP A 147 4.89 -8.23 -17.67
C ASP A 147 5.35 -8.08 -16.21
N LEU A 148 4.54 -8.58 -15.28
CA LEU A 148 4.79 -8.54 -13.85
C LEU A 148 4.66 -9.90 -13.21
N CYS A 149 5.52 -10.21 -12.25
CA CYS A 149 5.32 -11.29 -11.29
C CYS A 149 5.44 -10.75 -9.86
N ALA A 150 4.77 -11.41 -8.94
CA ALA A 150 4.79 -11.01 -7.54
C ALA A 150 5.25 -12.13 -6.60
N ILE A 151 5.85 -11.75 -5.47
CA ILE A 151 6.30 -12.65 -4.41
C ILE A 151 5.68 -12.21 -3.08
N GLY A 152 5.19 -13.18 -2.31
CA GLY A 152 4.65 -12.98 -0.98
C GLY A 152 4.79 -14.21 -0.09
N LEU A 153 4.14 -14.16 1.07
CA LEU A 153 4.09 -15.25 2.04
C LEU A 153 2.67 -15.82 2.12
N LEU A 154 2.56 -17.13 2.26
CA LEU A 154 1.28 -17.82 2.46
C LEU A 154 1.08 -18.10 3.94
N TYR A 155 0.11 -17.41 4.55
CA TYR A 155 -0.11 -17.52 5.99
C TYR A 155 -1.13 -18.58 6.33
N ARG A 156 -0.79 -19.47 7.26
CA ARG A 156 -1.68 -20.56 7.70
C ARG A 156 -2.95 -20.05 8.38
N TYR A 157 -2.82 -18.99 9.21
CA TYR A 157 -3.92 -18.40 9.95
C TYR A 157 -4.27 -16.99 9.46
N GLY A 158 -3.39 -16.37 8.65
CA GLY A 158 -3.59 -15.04 8.11
C GLY A 158 -3.67 -13.95 9.18
N TYR A 159 -4.66 -13.06 9.04
CA TYR A 159 -5.02 -12.08 10.05
C TYR A 159 -6.30 -12.50 10.76
N PHE A 160 -6.54 -12.02 11.97
CA PHE A 160 -7.61 -12.52 12.84
C PHE A 160 -9.02 -12.09 12.44
N ASP A 161 -10.01 -12.90 12.81
CA ASP A 161 -11.40 -12.50 12.88
C ASP A 161 -11.69 -11.85 14.24
N GLN A 162 -12.37 -10.69 14.21
CA GLN A 162 -12.75 -9.95 15.41
C GLN A 162 -14.15 -10.32 15.86
N SER A 163 -14.33 -10.53 17.15
CA SER A 163 -15.62 -10.43 17.82
C SER A 163 -15.52 -9.53 19.05
N LEU A 164 -16.66 -9.04 19.54
CA LEU A 164 -16.73 -8.21 20.72
C LEU A 164 -17.45 -8.94 21.84
N SER A 165 -16.94 -8.80 23.07
CA SER A 165 -17.64 -9.25 24.27
C SER A 165 -18.80 -8.33 24.62
N MET A 166 -19.64 -8.73 25.59
CA MET A 166 -20.79 -7.93 26.03
C MET A 166 -20.41 -6.51 26.51
N ASP A 167 -19.19 -6.32 27.03
CA ASP A 167 -18.68 -5.02 27.47
C ASP A 167 -17.89 -4.27 26.38
N GLY A 168 -17.91 -4.77 25.12
CA GLY A 168 -17.28 -4.12 23.98
C GLY A 168 -15.76 -4.39 23.86
N GLN A 169 -15.21 -5.33 24.65
CA GLN A 169 -13.81 -5.71 24.53
C GLN A 169 -13.58 -6.55 23.27
N GLN A 170 -12.55 -6.21 22.48
CA GLN A 170 -12.17 -6.99 21.31
C GLN A 170 -11.62 -8.35 21.70
N THR A 171 -12.10 -9.40 21.05
CA THR A 171 -11.55 -10.76 21.08
C THR A 171 -11.01 -11.15 19.71
N VAL A 172 -9.95 -11.95 19.73
CA VAL A 172 -9.15 -12.31 18.54
C VAL A 172 -9.31 -13.80 18.26
N ASN A 173 -9.76 -14.15 17.07
CA ASN A 173 -9.94 -15.54 16.65
C ASN A 173 -9.15 -15.81 15.36
N TYR A 174 -8.28 -16.81 15.40
CA TYR A 174 -7.53 -17.27 14.23
C TYR A 174 -8.13 -18.57 13.70
N LYS A 175 -8.41 -18.61 12.40
CA LYS A 175 -8.89 -19.82 11.72
C LYS A 175 -7.83 -20.30 10.74
N ALA A 176 -7.48 -21.58 10.80
CA ALA A 176 -6.54 -22.16 9.86
C ALA A 176 -7.15 -22.20 8.45
N GLN A 177 -6.42 -21.70 7.47
CA GLN A 177 -6.76 -21.82 6.06
C GLN A 177 -6.46 -23.25 5.56
N ASN A 178 -7.39 -23.85 4.84
CA ASN A 178 -7.14 -25.09 4.11
C ASN A 178 -6.68 -24.74 2.69
N PHE A 179 -5.38 -24.80 2.44
CA PHE A 179 -4.79 -24.40 1.16
C PHE A 179 -5.33 -25.18 -0.04
N GLY A 180 -5.78 -26.42 0.17
CA GLY A 180 -6.41 -27.21 -0.89
C GLY A 180 -7.80 -26.74 -1.31
N GLN A 181 -8.43 -25.85 -0.52
CA GLN A 181 -9.76 -25.27 -0.77
C GLN A 181 -9.70 -23.80 -1.18
N LEU A 182 -8.49 -23.30 -1.48
CA LEU A 182 -8.25 -21.92 -1.90
C LEU A 182 -7.93 -21.84 -3.40
N PRO A 183 -8.13 -20.69 -4.05
CA PRO A 183 -7.80 -20.50 -5.46
C PRO A 183 -6.29 -20.32 -5.67
N ILE A 184 -5.51 -21.28 -5.20
CA ILE A 184 -4.05 -21.36 -5.34
C ILE A 184 -3.63 -22.75 -5.79
N GLU A 185 -2.48 -22.86 -6.40
CA GLU A 185 -1.94 -24.10 -6.93
C GLU A 185 -0.51 -24.35 -6.42
N LYS A 186 -0.16 -25.61 -6.21
CA LYS A 186 1.23 -26.00 -5.95
C LYS A 186 2.07 -25.77 -7.20
N VAL A 187 3.21 -25.11 -7.04
CA VAL A 187 4.18 -25.01 -8.13
C VAL A 187 4.93 -26.35 -8.22
N MET A 188 4.80 -27.03 -9.36
CA MET A 188 5.37 -28.37 -9.55
C MET A 188 6.69 -28.31 -10.33
N GLN A 189 7.62 -29.16 -9.93
CA GLN A 189 8.86 -29.40 -10.65
C GLN A 189 8.62 -30.44 -11.78
N PRO A 190 9.54 -30.57 -12.75
CA PRO A 190 9.42 -31.55 -13.84
C PRO A 190 9.36 -33.01 -13.35
N ASP A 191 9.85 -33.31 -12.14
CA ASP A 191 9.79 -34.63 -11.52
C ASP A 191 8.45 -34.95 -10.86
N GLY A 192 7.48 -34.04 -10.93
CA GLY A 192 6.13 -34.19 -10.36
C GLY A 192 6.05 -33.87 -8.86
N LYS A 193 7.12 -33.37 -8.23
CA LYS A 193 7.11 -32.91 -6.84
C LYS A 193 6.85 -31.42 -6.75
N GLN A 194 6.30 -30.98 -5.63
CA GLN A 194 6.16 -29.54 -5.36
C GLN A 194 7.53 -28.88 -5.25
N LEU A 195 7.66 -27.68 -5.81
CA LEU A 195 8.88 -26.88 -5.68
C LEU A 195 9.06 -26.45 -4.22
N VAL A 196 10.24 -26.78 -3.67
CA VAL A 196 10.66 -26.38 -2.32
C VAL A 196 11.93 -25.54 -2.43
N ILE A 197 11.93 -24.38 -1.81
CA ILE A 197 13.10 -23.50 -1.72
C ILE A 197 13.80 -23.73 -0.37
N HIS A 198 15.12 -23.83 -0.42
CA HIS A 198 15.97 -24.09 0.74
C HIS A 198 16.72 -22.79 1.11
N VAL A 199 16.15 -22.02 2.05
CA VAL A 199 16.64 -20.69 2.41
C VAL A 199 17.66 -20.79 3.56
N PRO A 200 18.92 -20.35 3.36
CA PRO A 200 19.93 -20.36 4.43
C PRO A 200 19.69 -19.22 5.42
N TYR A 201 19.42 -19.55 6.66
CA TYR A 201 19.23 -18.60 7.77
C TYR A 201 20.49 -18.41 8.62
N ALA A 202 21.40 -19.38 8.61
CA ALA A 202 22.72 -19.34 9.20
C ALA A 202 23.58 -20.43 8.54
N ASP A 203 24.88 -20.54 8.90
CA ASP A 203 25.84 -21.45 8.26
C ASP A 203 25.41 -22.93 8.21
N SER A 204 24.60 -23.36 9.19
CA SER A 204 24.13 -24.75 9.29
C SER A 204 22.61 -24.84 9.44
N PHE A 205 21.87 -23.74 9.26
CA PHE A 205 20.45 -23.67 9.47
C PHE A 205 19.71 -23.25 8.19
N VAL A 206 18.88 -24.14 7.70
CA VAL A 206 18.12 -23.96 6.45
C VAL A 206 16.63 -24.10 6.75
N VAL A 207 15.84 -23.14 6.28
CA VAL A 207 14.37 -23.18 6.30
C VAL A 207 13.89 -23.60 4.91
N HIS A 208 12.96 -24.54 4.88
CA HIS A 208 12.36 -25.09 3.68
C HIS A 208 11.00 -24.44 3.41
N ALA A 209 10.81 -23.85 2.26
CA ALA A 209 9.56 -23.21 1.88
C ALA A 209 8.92 -23.88 0.66
N ASN A 210 7.71 -24.37 0.79
CA ASN A 210 6.88 -24.79 -0.33
C ASN A 210 6.50 -23.57 -1.16
N VAL A 211 6.48 -23.71 -2.47
CA VAL A 211 6.05 -22.64 -3.37
C VAL A 211 4.65 -22.93 -3.87
N TRP A 212 3.77 -21.95 -3.67
CA TRP A 212 2.41 -21.93 -4.19
C TRP A 212 2.26 -20.79 -5.20
N LYS A 213 1.27 -20.88 -6.08
CA LYS A 213 0.95 -19.85 -7.06
C LYS A 213 -0.53 -19.48 -6.94
N ALA A 214 -0.82 -18.18 -6.80
CA ALA A 214 -2.12 -17.60 -7.04
C ALA A 214 -2.11 -16.91 -8.41
N SER A 215 -3.10 -17.20 -9.26
CA SER A 215 -3.24 -16.53 -10.56
C SER A 215 -4.16 -15.32 -10.38
N VAL A 216 -3.58 -14.09 -10.35
CA VAL A 216 -4.32 -12.85 -10.27
C VAL A 216 -4.58 -12.35 -11.68
N GLY A 217 -5.61 -12.91 -12.33
CA GLY A 217 -5.76 -12.74 -13.77
C GLY A 217 -4.55 -13.30 -14.51
N ARG A 218 -3.82 -12.45 -15.22
CA ARG A 218 -2.58 -12.76 -15.95
C ARG A 218 -1.33 -12.78 -15.06
N ILE A 219 -1.41 -12.20 -13.86
CA ILE A 219 -0.24 -11.98 -13.00
C ILE A 219 -0.05 -13.18 -12.08
N PRO A 220 1.12 -13.86 -12.14
CA PRO A 220 1.47 -14.89 -11.16
C PRO A 220 1.96 -14.26 -9.86
N LEU A 221 1.32 -14.64 -8.75
CA LEU A 221 1.76 -14.35 -7.40
C LEU A 221 2.30 -15.64 -6.78
N TYR A 222 3.61 -15.71 -6.53
CA TYR A 222 4.24 -16.83 -5.86
C TYR A 222 4.27 -16.60 -4.36
N LEU A 223 3.79 -17.58 -3.61
CA LEU A 223 3.62 -17.53 -2.17
C LEU A 223 4.47 -18.59 -1.49
N LEU A 224 5.26 -18.19 -0.50
CA LEU A 224 6.17 -19.05 0.26
C LEU A 224 5.49 -19.52 1.55
N ASP A 225 5.57 -20.83 1.81
CA ASP A 225 4.93 -21.51 2.94
C ASP A 225 5.95 -22.41 3.66
N THR A 226 6.21 -22.12 4.95
CA THR A 226 7.13 -22.90 5.79
C THR A 226 6.43 -23.99 6.60
N ASP A 227 5.09 -24.06 6.59
CA ASP A 227 4.35 -25.08 7.35
C ASP A 227 4.36 -26.42 6.64
N ASN A 228 5.55 -27.06 6.59
CA ASN A 228 5.78 -28.36 5.98
C ASN A 228 6.67 -29.25 6.85
N GLU A 229 6.67 -30.56 6.55
CA GLU A 229 7.33 -31.59 7.35
C GLU A 229 8.87 -31.55 7.29
N LEU A 230 9.47 -30.81 6.34
CA LEU A 230 10.92 -30.63 6.25
C LEU A 230 11.47 -29.70 7.32
N ASN A 231 10.62 -28.86 7.90
CA ASN A 231 10.96 -27.91 8.94
C ASN A 231 10.71 -28.46 10.34
N SER A 232 11.50 -27.98 11.30
CA SER A 232 11.27 -28.21 12.72
C SER A 232 9.95 -27.59 13.18
N GLU A 233 9.41 -28.04 14.33
CA GLU A 233 8.22 -27.45 14.96
C GLU A 233 8.39 -25.96 15.29
N PHE A 234 9.64 -25.49 15.45
CA PHE A 234 9.97 -24.09 15.71
C PHE A 234 10.02 -23.22 14.44
N ASP A 235 10.20 -23.83 13.26
CA ASP A 235 10.36 -23.10 11.99
C ASP A 235 9.12 -23.13 11.13
N ARG A 236 8.27 -24.13 11.27
CA ARG A 236 6.96 -24.20 10.62
C ARG A 236 6.09 -22.95 10.89
N PRO A 237 6.08 -22.37 12.14
CA PRO A 237 5.27 -21.21 12.43
C PRO A 237 5.73 -19.87 11.79
N ILE A 238 6.87 -19.82 11.09
CA ILE A 238 7.34 -18.57 10.45
C ILE A 238 6.24 -17.96 9.58
N THR A 239 5.50 -18.77 8.81
CA THR A 239 4.40 -18.30 7.98
C THR A 239 3.01 -18.61 8.58
N HIS A 240 2.86 -18.72 9.89
CA HIS A 240 1.56 -18.94 10.51
C HIS A 240 0.72 -17.66 10.54
N HIS A 241 1.26 -16.55 11.04
CA HIS A 241 0.50 -15.32 11.24
C HIS A 241 1.16 -14.13 10.54
N LEU A 242 0.37 -13.34 9.85
CA LEU A 242 0.80 -12.05 9.32
C LEU A 242 0.99 -11.07 10.49
N TYR A 243 2.18 -10.48 10.58
CA TYR A 243 2.60 -9.60 11.69
C TYR A 243 2.50 -10.25 13.07
N GLY A 244 2.54 -11.56 13.13
CA GLY A 244 2.52 -12.32 14.38
C GLY A 244 3.92 -12.65 14.89
N GLY A 245 3.98 -13.02 16.19
CA GLY A 245 5.23 -13.34 16.86
C GLY A 245 5.99 -12.11 17.36
N ASP A 246 7.28 -12.31 17.58
CA ASP A 246 8.22 -11.30 18.05
C ASP A 246 9.09 -10.73 16.89
N TRP A 247 10.04 -9.89 17.24
CA TRP A 247 11.00 -9.32 16.29
C TRP A 247 11.88 -10.38 15.61
N GLU A 248 12.12 -11.52 16.26
CA GLU A 248 12.84 -12.64 15.67
C GLU A 248 12.02 -13.28 14.54
N ASN A 249 10.75 -13.56 14.78
CA ASN A 249 9.86 -14.08 13.73
C ASN A 249 9.70 -13.08 12.59
N ARG A 250 9.66 -11.77 12.91
CA ARG A 250 9.61 -10.71 11.91
C ARG A 250 10.83 -10.75 10.99
N LEU A 251 12.04 -10.83 11.55
CA LEU A 251 13.28 -10.96 10.76
C LEU A 251 13.27 -12.24 9.90
N LYS A 252 12.82 -13.36 10.45
CA LYS A 252 12.70 -14.62 9.71
C LYS A 252 11.74 -14.48 8.51
N GLN A 253 10.60 -13.82 8.67
CA GLN A 253 9.66 -13.55 7.56
C GLN A 253 10.29 -12.67 6.48
N GLU A 254 11.06 -11.65 6.84
CA GLU A 254 11.73 -10.76 5.90
C GLU A 254 12.87 -11.44 5.14
N ILE A 255 13.63 -12.32 5.81
CA ILE A 255 14.62 -13.18 5.14
C ILE A 255 13.94 -14.11 4.14
N LEU A 256 12.83 -14.74 4.54
CA LEU A 256 12.07 -15.62 3.66
C LEU A 256 11.54 -14.89 2.44
N LEU A 257 10.90 -13.73 2.65
CA LEU A 257 10.35 -12.91 1.57
C LEU A 257 11.44 -12.43 0.61
N GLY A 258 12.52 -11.85 1.15
CA GLY A 258 13.57 -11.23 0.35
C GLY A 258 14.48 -12.27 -0.29
N ILE A 259 15.22 -13.01 0.52
CA ILE A 259 16.19 -14.00 0.05
C ILE A 259 15.48 -15.20 -0.56
N GLY A 260 14.52 -15.78 0.14
CA GLY A 260 13.72 -16.91 -0.34
C GLY A 260 12.94 -16.58 -1.61
N GLY A 261 12.36 -15.37 -1.68
CA GLY A 261 11.65 -14.90 -2.87
C GLY A 261 12.55 -14.79 -4.11
N MET A 262 13.77 -14.24 -3.97
CA MET A 262 14.73 -14.20 -5.07
C MET A 262 15.21 -15.59 -5.49
N MET A 263 15.40 -16.49 -4.53
CA MET A 263 15.74 -17.90 -4.83
C MET A 263 14.59 -18.59 -5.56
N THR A 264 13.33 -18.23 -5.26
CA THR A 264 12.15 -18.73 -5.97
C THR A 264 12.15 -18.29 -7.43
N LEU A 265 12.36 -17.00 -7.71
CA LEU A 265 12.46 -16.50 -9.08
C LEU A 265 13.57 -17.20 -9.87
N LYS A 266 14.74 -17.38 -9.23
CA LYS A 266 15.87 -18.09 -9.84
C LYS A 266 15.53 -19.56 -10.15
N ALA A 267 14.87 -20.28 -9.24
CA ALA A 267 14.45 -21.66 -9.45
C ALA A 267 13.42 -21.80 -10.58
N LEU A 268 12.61 -20.78 -10.81
CA LEU A 268 11.62 -20.69 -11.88
C LEU A 268 12.23 -20.16 -13.21
N GLY A 269 13.49 -19.77 -13.23
CA GLY A 269 14.13 -19.15 -14.40
C GLY A 269 13.59 -17.76 -14.75
N ILE A 270 13.00 -17.05 -13.78
CA ILE A 270 12.39 -15.74 -13.98
C ILE A 270 13.41 -14.64 -13.67
N THR A 271 13.65 -13.77 -14.65
CA THR A 271 14.45 -12.55 -14.51
C THR A 271 13.58 -11.36 -14.96
N LYS A 272 13.69 -10.24 -14.25
CA LYS A 272 12.94 -9.02 -14.54
C LYS A 272 13.88 -7.81 -14.63
N ASP A 273 13.43 -6.75 -15.32
CA ASP A 273 14.19 -5.52 -15.48
C ASP A 273 14.25 -4.71 -14.19
N VAL A 274 13.16 -4.67 -13.43
CA VAL A 274 13.02 -3.89 -12.21
C VAL A 274 12.50 -4.75 -11.06
N TYR A 275 13.08 -4.53 -9.89
CA TYR A 275 12.71 -5.19 -8.63
C TYR A 275 12.15 -4.14 -7.68
N HIS A 276 10.87 -4.26 -7.36
CA HIS A 276 10.13 -3.30 -6.54
C HIS A 276 9.96 -3.81 -5.11
N CYS A 277 10.58 -3.13 -4.15
CA CYS A 277 10.39 -3.33 -2.72
C CYS A 277 9.18 -2.51 -2.24
N ASN A 278 8.05 -3.15 -2.02
CA ASN A 278 6.87 -2.53 -1.45
C ASN A 278 6.97 -2.53 0.07
N GLU A 279 7.55 -1.49 0.64
CA GLU A 279 7.97 -1.30 2.04
C GLU A 279 9.34 -1.96 2.36
N GLY A 280 9.93 -1.52 3.49
CA GLY A 280 11.25 -1.96 3.96
C GLY A 280 11.39 -3.47 4.17
N HIS A 281 10.31 -4.13 4.56
CA HIS A 281 10.30 -5.57 4.81
C HIS A 281 10.70 -6.44 3.59
N ALA A 282 10.67 -5.91 2.39
CA ALA A 282 11.09 -6.59 1.17
C ALA A 282 12.57 -6.37 0.82
N ALA A 283 13.28 -5.47 1.49
CA ALA A 283 14.58 -4.97 1.05
C ALA A 283 15.70 -6.03 0.99
N LEU A 284 15.58 -7.14 1.73
CA LEU A 284 16.58 -8.24 1.68
C LEU A 284 16.66 -8.95 0.32
N ILE A 285 15.76 -8.66 -0.65
CA ILE A 285 15.96 -9.08 -2.04
C ILE A 285 17.32 -8.63 -2.55
N ASN A 286 17.77 -7.44 -2.16
CA ASN A 286 19.04 -6.88 -2.65
C ASN A 286 20.27 -7.60 -2.09
N ILE A 287 20.18 -8.22 -0.90
CA ILE A 287 21.25 -9.11 -0.41
C ILE A 287 21.43 -10.31 -1.34
N GLN A 288 20.35 -10.99 -1.71
CA GLN A 288 20.46 -12.16 -2.59
C GLN A 288 20.91 -11.77 -4.00
N ARG A 289 20.42 -10.65 -4.53
CA ARG A 289 20.83 -10.14 -5.84
C ARG A 289 22.33 -9.77 -5.87
N LEU A 290 22.84 -9.13 -4.81
CA LEU A 290 24.27 -8.87 -4.66
C LEU A 290 25.07 -10.18 -4.67
N CYS A 291 24.64 -11.18 -3.89
CA CYS A 291 25.29 -12.50 -3.87
C CYS A 291 25.30 -13.16 -5.27
N ASP A 292 24.20 -13.07 -6.02
CA ASP A 292 24.11 -13.66 -7.36
C ASP A 292 25.07 -12.99 -8.34
N TYR A 293 25.22 -11.66 -8.35
CA TYR A 293 26.18 -10.95 -9.19
C TYR A 293 27.65 -11.24 -8.77
N ILE A 294 27.91 -11.32 -7.47
CA ILE A 294 29.25 -11.63 -6.95
C ILE A 294 29.67 -13.07 -7.30
N ASN A 295 28.72 -14.01 -7.18
CA ASN A 295 28.95 -15.38 -7.65
C ASN A 295 29.19 -15.46 -9.17
N GLY A 296 28.68 -14.49 -9.92
CA GLY A 296 28.93 -14.29 -11.35
C GLY A 296 30.28 -13.63 -11.67
N GLY A 297 31.11 -13.32 -10.66
CA GLY A 297 32.49 -12.83 -10.81
C GLY A 297 32.68 -11.32 -10.65
N LEU A 298 31.63 -10.58 -10.19
CA LEU A 298 31.77 -9.16 -9.85
C LEU A 298 32.22 -9.00 -8.39
N ASN A 299 32.85 -7.86 -8.07
CA ASN A 299 33.07 -7.49 -6.67
C ASN A 299 31.83 -6.76 -6.11
N PHE A 300 31.78 -6.52 -4.77
CA PHE A 300 30.67 -5.88 -4.09
C PHE A 300 30.30 -4.52 -4.69
N GLY A 301 31.28 -3.65 -4.97
CA GLY A 301 31.03 -2.32 -5.54
C GLY A 301 30.38 -2.39 -6.92
N GLN A 302 30.86 -3.29 -7.77
CA GLN A 302 30.34 -3.51 -9.12
C GLN A 302 28.92 -4.11 -9.10
N ALA A 303 28.69 -5.08 -8.22
CA ALA A 303 27.36 -5.67 -8.01
C ALA A 303 26.35 -4.63 -7.47
N MET A 304 26.79 -3.73 -6.58
CA MET A 304 25.96 -2.68 -6.01
C MET A 304 25.45 -1.70 -7.09
N GLU A 305 26.28 -1.34 -8.08
CA GLU A 305 25.84 -0.48 -9.21
C GLU A 305 24.66 -1.11 -9.95
N LEU A 306 24.70 -2.39 -10.25
CA LEU A 306 23.64 -3.11 -10.97
C LEU A 306 22.38 -3.31 -10.13
N VAL A 307 22.56 -3.69 -8.86
CA VAL A 307 21.42 -3.90 -7.95
C VAL A 307 20.65 -2.59 -7.73
N ARG A 308 21.39 -1.51 -7.47
CA ARG A 308 20.75 -0.17 -7.31
C ARG A 308 20.00 0.25 -8.56
N ALA A 309 20.65 0.17 -9.73
CA ALA A 309 20.10 0.62 -11.01
C ALA A 309 18.76 -0.04 -11.38
N SER A 310 18.46 -1.20 -10.84
CA SER A 310 17.24 -1.95 -11.11
C SER A 310 16.34 -2.15 -9.88
N SER A 311 16.50 -1.32 -8.83
CA SER A 311 15.70 -1.42 -7.59
C SER A 311 14.95 -0.14 -7.30
N LEU A 312 13.64 -0.30 -6.97
CA LEU A 312 12.76 0.73 -6.45
C LEU A 312 12.34 0.38 -5.03
N TYR A 313 12.36 1.38 -4.14
CA TYR A 313 11.79 1.29 -2.80
C TYR A 313 10.61 2.24 -2.63
N THR A 314 9.43 1.70 -2.31
CA THR A 314 8.27 2.49 -1.94
C THR A 314 8.07 2.43 -0.43
N VAL A 315 8.15 3.59 0.23
CA VAL A 315 7.88 3.74 1.66
C VAL A 315 6.41 4.03 1.90
N HIS A 316 5.79 3.29 2.83
CA HIS A 316 4.39 3.48 3.25
C HIS A 316 4.27 4.03 4.67
N THR A 317 5.35 3.99 5.43
CA THR A 317 5.38 4.36 6.85
C THR A 317 5.70 5.84 7.00
N PRO A 318 4.81 6.65 7.63
CA PRO A 318 5.01 8.10 7.74
C PRO A 318 5.80 8.52 8.98
N VAL A 319 6.18 7.57 9.86
CA VAL A 319 6.87 7.86 11.14
C VAL A 319 8.06 6.91 11.35
N PRO A 320 9.22 7.41 11.85
CA PRO A 320 10.42 6.58 12.04
C PRO A 320 10.19 5.34 12.91
N ALA A 321 9.40 5.46 13.98
CA ALA A 321 9.13 4.35 14.91
C ALA A 321 8.34 3.18 14.28
N GLY A 322 7.74 3.38 13.11
CA GLY A 322 7.00 2.33 12.39
C GLY A 322 7.86 1.50 11.45
N HIS A 323 9.15 1.80 11.28
CA HIS A 323 10.06 1.00 10.48
C HIS A 323 10.58 -0.22 11.25
N ASP A 324 11.04 -1.23 10.50
CA ASP A 324 11.62 -2.44 11.08
C ASP A 324 13.09 -2.20 11.45
N TYR A 325 13.41 -2.41 12.73
CA TYR A 325 14.74 -2.25 13.33
C TYR A 325 15.16 -3.54 14.01
N PHE A 326 16.35 -4.05 13.69
CA PHE A 326 16.91 -5.26 14.29
C PHE A 326 18.18 -4.95 15.06
N ASP A 327 18.23 -5.41 16.31
CA ASP A 327 19.43 -5.32 17.13
C ASP A 327 20.56 -6.14 16.47
N GLU A 328 21.83 -5.68 16.62
CA GLU A 328 22.98 -6.32 16.00
C GLU A 328 23.09 -7.79 16.37
N GLY A 329 22.80 -8.15 17.64
CA GLY A 329 22.84 -9.54 18.11
C GLY A 329 21.82 -10.43 17.41
N LEU A 330 20.57 -9.95 17.24
CA LEU A 330 19.53 -10.67 16.51
C LEU A 330 19.89 -10.77 15.01
N PHE A 331 20.30 -9.68 14.40
CA PHE A 331 20.68 -9.67 12.98
C PHE A 331 21.86 -10.60 12.70
N ASN A 332 22.88 -10.60 13.57
CA ASN A 332 24.04 -11.48 13.46
C ASN A 332 23.67 -12.96 13.56
N LYS A 333 22.66 -13.32 14.36
CA LYS A 333 22.20 -14.71 14.49
C LYS A 333 21.86 -15.35 13.12
N TYR A 334 21.30 -14.58 12.21
CA TYR A 334 20.82 -15.07 10.91
C TYR A 334 21.67 -14.61 9.72
N MET A 335 22.35 -13.46 9.82
CA MET A 335 23.02 -12.84 8.67
C MET A 335 24.55 -12.91 8.72
N LYS A 336 25.16 -13.51 9.74
CA LYS A 336 26.64 -13.57 9.93
C LYS A 336 27.41 -14.21 8.77
N GLY A 337 26.78 -15.10 8.00
CA GLY A 337 27.40 -15.76 6.84
C GLY A 337 27.44 -14.89 5.57
N TYR A 338 26.68 -13.80 5.53
CA TYR A 338 26.55 -12.96 4.33
C TYR A 338 27.74 -12.05 4.03
N PRO A 339 28.47 -11.48 5.03
CA PRO A 339 29.66 -10.67 4.74
C PRO A 339 30.69 -11.43 3.89
N GLY A 340 30.93 -12.70 4.20
CA GLY A 340 31.82 -13.55 3.41
C GLY A 340 31.36 -13.77 1.97
N LYS A 341 30.06 -13.96 1.75
CA LYS A 341 29.45 -14.09 0.42
C LYS A 341 29.49 -12.77 -0.37
N LEU A 342 29.42 -11.65 0.33
CA LEU A 342 29.45 -10.30 -0.25
C LEU A 342 30.88 -9.76 -0.43
N GLY A 343 31.90 -10.37 0.18
CA GLY A 343 33.27 -9.88 0.16
C GLY A 343 33.47 -8.57 0.95
N ILE A 344 32.67 -8.35 2.02
CA ILE A 344 32.75 -7.18 2.89
C ILE A 344 32.89 -7.59 4.36
N THR A 345 33.15 -6.63 5.24
CA THR A 345 33.19 -6.88 6.69
C THR A 345 31.79 -6.91 7.29
N TRP A 346 31.65 -7.44 8.52
CA TRP A 346 30.41 -7.37 9.29
C TRP A 346 29.97 -5.92 9.51
N ASP A 347 30.90 -5.05 9.91
CA ASP A 347 30.62 -3.63 10.15
C ASP A 347 30.10 -2.96 8.86
N ASN A 348 30.67 -3.26 7.68
CA ASN A 348 30.16 -2.75 6.42
C ASN A 348 28.73 -3.21 6.12
N LEU A 349 28.38 -4.46 6.44
CA LEU A 349 27.00 -4.94 6.29
C LEU A 349 26.05 -4.18 7.22
N MET A 350 26.40 -4.03 8.48
CA MET A 350 25.60 -3.27 9.45
C MET A 350 25.42 -1.81 9.03
N ASP A 351 26.46 -1.19 8.50
CA ASP A 351 26.46 0.20 8.06
C ASP A 351 25.54 0.46 6.86
N LEU A 352 25.17 -0.56 6.11
CA LEU A 352 24.10 -0.44 5.10
C LEU A 352 22.73 -0.15 5.72
N GLY A 353 22.48 -0.63 6.94
CA GLY A 353 21.21 -0.37 7.67
C GLY A 353 21.26 0.75 8.70
N ARG A 354 22.41 1.44 8.87
CA ARG A 354 22.59 2.53 9.84
C ARG A 354 22.53 3.90 9.17
N HIS A 355 21.91 4.88 9.83
CA HIS A 355 21.94 6.28 9.37
C HIS A 355 23.37 6.84 9.46
N ASN A 356 24.07 6.50 10.55
CA ASN A 356 25.44 6.92 10.82
C ASN A 356 26.38 5.72 10.70
N PRO A 357 27.08 5.53 9.53
CA PRO A 357 28.04 4.48 9.40
C PRO A 357 29.10 4.53 10.52
N GLY A 358 29.40 3.37 11.12
CA GLY A 358 30.32 3.23 12.25
C GLY A 358 29.71 3.44 13.63
N ASP A 359 28.48 3.88 13.76
CA ASP A 359 27.77 3.99 15.03
C ASP A 359 27.23 2.61 15.45
N LYS A 360 27.90 1.98 16.41
CA LYS A 360 27.55 0.62 16.87
C LYS A 360 26.32 0.57 17.79
N GLU A 361 25.83 1.71 18.25
CA GLU A 361 24.59 1.79 19.02
C GLU A 361 23.34 1.81 18.12
N GLU A 362 23.51 2.18 16.84
CA GLU A 362 22.40 2.14 15.88
C GLU A 362 22.08 0.70 15.48
N ARG A 363 20.79 0.36 15.57
CA ARG A 363 20.22 -0.90 15.07
C ARG A 363 20.20 -0.91 13.53
N PHE A 364 20.14 -2.10 12.95
CA PHE A 364 19.93 -2.26 11.51
C PHE A 364 18.49 -1.90 11.15
N CYS A 365 18.29 -0.84 10.36
CA CYS A 365 17.01 -0.39 9.87
C CYS A 365 16.79 -0.84 8.43
N MET A 366 15.71 -1.58 8.18
CA MET A 366 15.38 -2.11 6.84
C MET A 366 15.13 -1.00 5.82
N SER A 367 14.49 0.10 6.23
CA SER A 367 14.22 1.23 5.33
C SER A 367 15.48 2.01 4.97
N VAL A 368 16.43 2.13 5.89
CA VAL A 368 17.76 2.71 5.60
C VAL A 368 18.52 1.82 4.62
N PHE A 369 18.48 0.51 4.85
CA PHE A 369 19.05 -0.47 3.93
C PHE A 369 18.43 -0.37 2.53
N ALA A 370 17.10 -0.28 2.44
CA ALA A 370 16.38 -0.09 1.19
C ALA A 370 16.81 1.20 0.47
N CYS A 371 16.87 2.34 1.17
CA CYS A 371 17.33 3.61 0.61
C CYS A 371 18.78 3.54 0.06
N LYS A 372 19.66 2.77 0.72
CA LYS A 372 21.06 2.63 0.30
C LYS A 372 21.26 1.62 -0.83
N THR A 373 20.34 0.67 -1.01
CA THR A 373 20.46 -0.40 -2.00
C THR A 373 19.50 -0.26 -3.18
N CYS A 374 18.59 0.72 -3.17
CA CYS A 374 17.75 1.09 -4.30
C CYS A 374 18.22 2.43 -4.88
N GLN A 375 18.15 2.57 -6.20
CA GLN A 375 18.43 3.84 -6.86
C GLN A 375 17.31 4.84 -6.61
N GLU A 376 16.07 4.41 -6.76
CA GLU A 376 14.89 5.25 -6.63
C GLU A 376 14.14 4.94 -5.34
N VAL A 377 13.63 6.01 -4.70
CA VAL A 377 12.82 5.94 -3.49
C VAL A 377 11.60 6.81 -3.68
N ASN A 378 10.40 6.33 -3.31
CA ASN A 378 9.19 7.14 -3.38
C ASN A 378 8.27 6.97 -2.17
N GLY A 379 7.60 8.06 -1.81
CA GLY A 379 6.43 8.04 -0.93
C GLY A 379 5.13 7.79 -1.71
N VAL A 380 4.03 7.65 -0.99
CA VAL A 380 2.72 7.23 -1.52
C VAL A 380 1.69 8.37 -1.58
N SER A 381 2.13 9.61 -1.41
CA SER A 381 1.40 10.84 -1.70
C SER A 381 2.38 12.02 -1.79
N LYS A 382 1.93 13.14 -2.34
CA LYS A 382 2.75 14.37 -2.42
C LYS A 382 3.19 14.87 -1.04
N LEU A 383 2.30 14.83 -0.06
CA LEU A 383 2.62 15.22 1.32
C LEU A 383 3.58 14.21 1.97
N HIS A 384 3.36 12.92 1.75
CA HIS A 384 4.22 11.87 2.28
C HIS A 384 5.63 11.90 1.68
N LYS A 385 5.82 12.35 0.42
CA LYS A 385 7.14 12.67 -0.12
C LYS A 385 7.90 13.60 0.83
N SER A 386 7.29 14.72 1.22
CA SER A 386 7.95 15.71 2.09
C SER A 386 8.25 15.14 3.48
N VAL A 387 7.34 14.34 4.04
CA VAL A 387 7.56 13.62 5.30
C VAL A 387 8.73 12.65 5.18
N SER A 388 8.79 11.88 4.09
CA SER A 388 9.87 10.91 3.83
C SER A 388 11.21 11.60 3.57
N GLN A 389 11.24 12.75 2.86
CA GLN A 389 12.43 13.56 2.68
C GLN A 389 13.04 14.02 4.02
N GLN A 390 12.20 14.45 4.97
CA GLN A 390 12.63 14.82 6.32
C GLN A 390 13.12 13.58 7.09
N MET A 391 12.37 12.49 7.04
CA MET A 391 12.64 11.27 7.80
C MET A 391 13.98 10.62 7.40
N PHE A 392 14.28 10.61 6.10
CA PHE A 392 15.52 10.03 5.56
C PHE A 392 16.67 11.04 5.38
N ALA A 393 16.50 12.30 5.80
CA ALA A 393 17.56 13.30 5.71
C ALA A 393 18.91 12.86 6.31
N PRO A 394 18.97 12.11 7.43
CA PRO A 394 20.22 11.64 7.99
C PRO A 394 21.03 10.71 7.07
N ILE A 395 20.39 10.08 6.05
CA ILE A 395 21.08 9.21 5.09
C ILE A 395 21.92 10.05 4.10
N TRP A 396 21.38 11.19 3.66
CA TRP A 396 21.99 12.05 2.64
C TRP A 396 22.57 13.32 3.24
N LYS A 397 23.61 13.15 4.08
CA LYS A 397 24.26 14.24 4.79
C LYS A 397 24.82 15.30 3.84
N GLY A 398 24.62 16.55 4.22
CA GLY A 398 25.11 17.71 3.44
C GLY A 398 24.09 18.27 2.44
N TYR A 399 22.93 17.64 2.29
CA TYR A 399 21.78 18.16 1.56
C TYR A 399 20.68 18.62 2.51
N PHE A 400 19.90 19.62 2.11
CA PHE A 400 18.66 19.97 2.79
C PHE A 400 17.60 18.89 2.55
N PRO A 401 16.69 18.67 3.49
CA PRO A 401 15.67 17.64 3.32
C PRO A 401 14.88 17.73 2.02
N GLU A 402 14.51 18.93 1.59
CA GLU A 402 13.76 19.18 0.35
C GLU A 402 14.51 18.83 -0.94
N GLU A 403 15.84 18.69 -0.87
CA GLU A 403 16.69 18.26 -1.99
C GLU A 403 16.81 16.73 -2.08
N ASN A 404 16.41 16.00 -1.04
CA ASN A 404 16.59 14.57 -1.00
C ASN A 404 15.82 13.90 -2.13
N HIS A 405 16.49 12.92 -2.77
CA HIS A 405 15.95 12.19 -3.90
C HIS A 405 14.89 11.17 -3.47
N VAL A 406 13.76 11.70 -3.03
CA VAL A 406 12.55 10.93 -2.72
C VAL A 406 11.44 11.46 -3.61
N GLY A 407 10.97 10.63 -4.54
CA GLY A 407 9.82 10.93 -5.37
C GLY A 407 8.50 10.62 -4.69
N TYR A 408 7.42 10.63 -5.45
CA TYR A 408 6.13 10.10 -4.99
C TYR A 408 5.30 9.57 -6.15
N VAL A 409 4.46 8.60 -5.83
CA VAL A 409 3.30 8.19 -6.63
C VAL A 409 2.15 8.12 -5.66
N THR A 410 1.15 8.98 -5.84
CA THR A 410 -0.03 8.94 -4.97
C THR A 410 -0.81 7.66 -5.22
N ASN A 411 -1.20 6.99 -4.16
CA ASN A 411 -1.97 5.76 -4.26
C ASN A 411 -3.26 5.97 -5.07
N GLY A 412 -3.77 4.90 -5.62
CA GLY A 412 -5.05 4.81 -6.30
C GLY A 412 -5.72 3.48 -5.97
N VAL A 413 -6.91 3.27 -6.52
CA VAL A 413 -7.71 2.07 -6.26
C VAL A 413 -8.15 1.41 -7.56
N HIS A 414 -8.25 0.09 -7.55
CA HIS A 414 -8.71 -0.69 -8.68
C HIS A 414 -10.23 -0.55 -8.84
N LEU A 415 -10.66 0.28 -9.79
CA LEU A 415 -12.07 0.62 -10.00
C LEU A 415 -12.97 -0.62 -10.13
N PRO A 416 -12.64 -1.64 -10.95
CA PRO A 416 -13.51 -2.81 -11.09
C PRO A 416 -13.73 -3.60 -9.80
N THR A 417 -12.78 -3.55 -8.85
CA THR A 417 -12.93 -4.21 -7.54
C THR A 417 -13.85 -3.44 -6.59
N TRP A 418 -13.74 -2.11 -6.55
CA TRP A 418 -14.35 -1.30 -5.50
C TRP A 418 -15.61 -0.55 -5.91
N CYS A 419 -15.83 -0.38 -7.21
CA CYS A 419 -17.04 0.21 -7.75
C CYS A 419 -18.19 -0.81 -7.71
N ALA A 420 -19.33 -0.42 -7.14
CA ALA A 420 -20.52 -1.28 -7.07
C ALA A 420 -21.14 -1.50 -8.46
N ALA A 421 -21.81 -2.64 -8.64
CA ALA A 421 -22.35 -3.05 -9.94
C ALA A 421 -23.30 -2.01 -10.56
N GLU A 422 -24.10 -1.29 -9.77
CA GLU A 422 -25.00 -0.24 -10.24
C GLU A 422 -24.22 0.97 -10.78
N TRP A 423 -23.12 1.35 -10.12
CA TRP A 423 -22.26 2.42 -10.60
C TRP A 423 -21.49 2.00 -11.85
N LYS A 424 -20.95 0.77 -11.90
CA LYS A 424 -20.33 0.21 -13.13
C LYS A 424 -21.31 0.26 -14.31
N LYS A 425 -22.59 -0.12 -14.06
CA LYS A 425 -23.62 -0.06 -15.08
C LYS A 425 -23.88 1.38 -15.53
N LEU A 426 -24.02 2.32 -14.56
CA LEU A 426 -24.23 3.72 -14.84
C LEU A 426 -23.09 4.31 -15.70
N PHE A 427 -21.84 3.99 -15.37
CA PHE A 427 -20.68 4.42 -16.15
C PHE A 427 -20.67 3.77 -17.54
N LYS A 428 -20.93 2.47 -17.62
CA LYS A 428 -20.99 1.76 -18.91
C LYS A 428 -22.06 2.32 -19.86
N ASP A 429 -23.18 2.72 -19.32
CA ASP A 429 -24.32 3.22 -20.11
C ASP A 429 -24.11 4.69 -20.57
N ASN A 430 -23.27 5.47 -19.88
CA ASN A 430 -23.14 6.92 -20.10
C ASN A 430 -21.74 7.40 -20.48
N PHE A 431 -20.68 6.59 -20.24
CA PHE A 431 -19.31 6.96 -20.54
C PHE A 431 -18.83 6.31 -21.84
N ASP A 432 -17.66 6.73 -22.31
CA ASP A 432 -17.01 6.15 -23.48
C ASP A 432 -16.78 4.63 -23.30
N GLU A 433 -16.86 3.86 -24.38
CA GLU A 433 -16.67 2.40 -24.37
C GLU A 433 -15.30 1.96 -23.84
N ASN A 434 -14.28 2.82 -23.95
CA ASN A 434 -12.93 2.57 -23.46
C ASN A 434 -12.75 2.90 -21.98
N PHE A 435 -13.76 3.39 -21.29
CA PHE A 435 -13.66 3.84 -19.91
C PHE A 435 -13.02 2.81 -18.97
N PHE A 436 -13.46 1.54 -19.05
CA PHE A 436 -12.91 0.48 -18.20
C PHE A 436 -11.52 0.00 -18.63
N CYS A 437 -11.01 0.44 -19.77
CA CYS A 437 -9.65 0.15 -20.24
C CYS A 437 -8.69 1.29 -19.91
N ASP A 438 -9.17 2.54 -19.85
CA ASP A 438 -8.36 3.74 -19.59
C ASP A 438 -9.07 4.73 -18.65
N GLN A 439 -9.17 4.36 -17.38
CA GLN A 439 -9.79 5.21 -16.36
C GLN A 439 -8.91 6.41 -15.95
N SER A 440 -7.68 6.50 -16.43
CA SER A 440 -6.80 7.65 -16.19
C SER A 440 -7.11 8.85 -17.11
N ASN A 441 -7.90 8.64 -18.13
CA ASN A 441 -8.33 9.70 -19.06
C ASN A 441 -9.40 10.59 -18.43
N GLN A 442 -9.00 11.74 -17.91
CA GLN A 442 -9.87 12.68 -17.17
C GLN A 442 -11.10 13.12 -17.94
N LYS A 443 -11.00 13.30 -19.28
CA LYS A 443 -12.10 13.79 -20.11
C LYS A 443 -13.29 12.84 -20.14
N ILE A 444 -13.05 11.54 -20.04
CA ILE A 444 -14.14 10.55 -20.05
C ILE A 444 -15.06 10.73 -18.83
N TRP A 445 -14.47 11.10 -17.68
CA TRP A 445 -15.22 11.29 -16.43
C TRP A 445 -16.15 12.51 -16.43
N GLU A 446 -15.90 13.50 -17.29
CA GLU A 446 -16.78 14.67 -17.45
C GLU A 446 -18.17 14.28 -17.96
N ALA A 447 -18.32 13.09 -18.56
CA ALA A 447 -19.63 12.56 -18.98
C ALA A 447 -20.65 12.45 -17.81
N VAL A 448 -20.17 12.34 -16.56
CA VAL A 448 -21.05 12.31 -15.38
C VAL A 448 -21.95 13.54 -15.26
N TYR A 449 -21.52 14.69 -15.76
CA TYR A 449 -22.33 15.90 -15.77
C TYR A 449 -23.59 15.78 -16.64
N GLY A 450 -23.55 14.92 -17.65
CA GLY A 450 -24.69 14.63 -18.53
C GLY A 450 -25.72 13.66 -17.96
N ILE A 451 -25.39 12.94 -16.90
CA ILE A 451 -26.31 11.97 -16.28
C ILE A 451 -27.41 12.75 -15.51
N PRO A 452 -28.70 12.37 -15.65
CA PRO A 452 -29.77 12.99 -14.90
C PRO A 452 -29.53 12.90 -13.37
N ASP A 453 -29.79 14.01 -12.66
CA ASP A 453 -29.59 14.09 -11.20
C ASP A 453 -30.38 13.04 -10.45
N GLU A 454 -31.62 12.80 -10.86
CA GLU A 454 -32.49 11.78 -10.26
C GLU A 454 -31.90 10.36 -10.40
N GLU A 455 -31.24 10.07 -11.48
CA GLU A 455 -30.60 8.75 -11.71
C GLU A 455 -29.41 8.54 -10.76
N ILE A 456 -28.60 9.57 -10.56
CA ILE A 456 -27.50 9.55 -9.58
C ILE A 456 -28.04 9.39 -8.17
N TRP A 457 -29.04 10.18 -7.79
CA TRP A 457 -29.68 10.10 -6.49
C TRP A 457 -30.27 8.71 -6.22
N ASN A 458 -31.06 8.18 -7.17
CA ASN A 458 -31.66 6.86 -7.05
C ASN A 458 -30.62 5.74 -6.97
N THR A 459 -29.49 5.87 -7.66
CA THR A 459 -28.39 4.92 -7.57
C THR A 459 -27.78 4.94 -6.17
N ARG A 460 -27.58 6.11 -5.55
CA ARG A 460 -27.16 6.24 -4.17
C ARG A 460 -28.15 5.59 -3.19
N LEU A 461 -29.44 5.86 -3.33
CA LEU A 461 -30.48 5.27 -2.48
C LEU A 461 -30.49 3.73 -2.57
N LYS A 462 -30.30 3.15 -3.77
CA LYS A 462 -30.21 1.71 -3.94
C LYS A 462 -29.02 1.12 -3.20
N GLN A 463 -27.84 1.79 -3.25
CA GLN A 463 -26.67 1.34 -2.52
C GLN A 463 -26.86 1.44 -1.01
N LYS A 464 -27.44 2.53 -0.53
CA LYS A 464 -27.82 2.68 0.89
C LYS A 464 -28.74 1.56 1.34
N ALA A 465 -29.80 1.25 0.60
CA ALA A 465 -30.72 0.16 0.93
C ALA A 465 -29.99 -1.20 1.03
N LYS A 466 -29.11 -1.52 0.08
CA LYS A 466 -28.28 -2.74 0.14
C LYS A 466 -27.39 -2.80 1.37
N LEU A 467 -26.75 -1.68 1.74
CA LEU A 467 -25.96 -1.61 2.96
C LEU A 467 -26.83 -1.88 4.20
N LEU A 468 -28.04 -1.31 4.28
CA LEU A 468 -28.93 -1.51 5.42
C LEU A 468 -29.38 -2.97 5.54
N ASP A 469 -29.71 -3.61 4.43
CA ASP A 469 -30.06 -5.04 4.42
C ASP A 469 -28.88 -5.91 4.81
N TYR A 470 -27.68 -5.58 4.36
CA TYR A 470 -26.45 -6.26 4.76
C TYR A 470 -26.20 -6.11 6.26
N ILE A 471 -26.30 -4.89 6.82
CA ILE A 471 -26.10 -4.63 8.26
C ILE A 471 -27.11 -5.44 9.08
N LYS A 472 -28.39 -5.44 8.72
CA LYS A 472 -29.42 -6.24 9.40
C LYS A 472 -29.07 -7.74 9.40
N SER A 473 -28.66 -8.28 8.25
CA SER A 473 -28.28 -9.68 8.13
C SER A 473 -27.02 -10.02 8.94
N LYS A 474 -25.99 -9.16 8.89
CA LYS A 474 -24.73 -9.34 9.60
C LYS A 474 -24.92 -9.24 11.11
N CYS A 475 -25.53 -8.19 11.60
CA CYS A 475 -25.77 -8.00 13.03
C CYS A 475 -26.62 -9.13 13.62
N SER A 476 -27.64 -9.60 12.93
CA SER A 476 -28.46 -10.72 13.39
C SER A 476 -27.61 -12.00 13.59
N LYS A 477 -26.60 -12.24 12.76
CA LYS A 477 -25.70 -13.39 12.90
C LYS A 477 -24.65 -13.16 14.01
N ASP A 478 -24.04 -11.99 14.05
CA ASP A 478 -22.94 -11.67 14.96
C ASP A 478 -23.46 -11.57 16.40
N TRP A 479 -24.64 -10.99 16.63
CA TRP A 479 -25.25 -10.87 17.95
C TRP A 479 -25.74 -12.20 18.51
N LEU A 480 -26.22 -13.11 17.67
CA LEU A 480 -26.51 -14.48 18.09
C LEU A 480 -25.26 -15.24 18.59
N ARG A 481 -24.07 -14.89 18.04
CA ARG A 481 -22.79 -15.48 18.45
C ARG A 481 -22.20 -14.80 19.70
N SER A 482 -22.37 -13.49 19.82
CA SER A 482 -21.75 -12.68 20.88
C SER A 482 -22.50 -12.66 22.20
N GLN A 483 -23.63 -13.36 22.33
CA GLN A 483 -24.50 -13.38 23.53
C GLN A 483 -24.99 -11.99 23.98
N VAL A 484 -25.08 -11.01 23.06
CA VAL A 484 -25.66 -9.69 23.33
C VAL A 484 -27.15 -9.86 23.66
N ASP A 485 -27.67 -8.98 24.54
CA ASP A 485 -29.09 -8.96 24.86
C ASP A 485 -29.93 -8.81 23.58
N PRO A 486 -30.78 -9.76 23.24
CA PRO A 486 -31.64 -9.69 22.05
C PRO A 486 -32.53 -8.46 22.02
N ALA A 487 -32.99 -7.97 23.19
CA ALA A 487 -33.81 -6.76 23.28
C ALA A 487 -33.04 -5.50 22.85
N LEU A 488 -31.75 -5.43 23.18
CA LEU A 488 -30.88 -4.33 22.71
C LEU A 488 -30.74 -4.36 21.19
N SER A 489 -30.54 -5.54 20.62
CA SER A 489 -30.42 -5.74 19.17
C SER A 489 -31.67 -5.27 18.42
N VAL A 490 -32.84 -5.67 18.89
CA VAL A 490 -34.13 -5.24 18.34
C VAL A 490 -34.28 -3.72 18.46
N SER A 491 -33.98 -3.14 19.62
CA SER A 491 -34.08 -1.70 19.87
C SER A 491 -33.19 -0.86 18.97
N ILE A 492 -32.00 -1.37 18.60
CA ILE A 492 -31.10 -0.67 17.65
C ILE A 492 -31.77 -0.57 16.28
N PHE A 493 -32.35 -1.67 15.77
CA PHE A 493 -33.00 -1.67 14.45
C PHE A 493 -34.30 -0.91 14.40
N GLU A 494 -35.10 -0.92 15.50
CA GLU A 494 -36.32 -0.13 15.58
C GLU A 494 -36.07 1.39 15.55
N ARG A 495 -34.88 1.80 16.03
CA ARG A 495 -34.49 3.23 16.06
C ARG A 495 -33.62 3.63 14.85
N PHE A 496 -33.21 2.66 14.05
CA PHE A 496 -32.43 2.94 12.85
C PHE A 496 -33.35 3.57 11.78
N ASN A 497 -33.00 4.77 11.34
CA ASN A 497 -33.74 5.50 10.32
C ASN A 497 -33.10 5.30 8.94
N PRO A 498 -33.73 4.58 8.01
CA PRO A 498 -33.21 4.35 6.67
C PRO A 498 -33.07 5.63 5.82
N ASP A 499 -33.82 6.68 6.14
CA ASP A 499 -33.79 7.94 5.42
C ASP A 499 -32.76 8.94 5.97
N ALA A 500 -32.11 8.60 7.11
CA ALA A 500 -31.09 9.46 7.69
C ALA A 500 -29.83 9.52 6.79
N LEU A 501 -29.13 10.67 6.84
CA LEU A 501 -27.78 10.78 6.30
C LEU A 501 -26.88 9.77 7.01
N LEU A 502 -26.16 8.93 6.26
CA LEU A 502 -25.23 7.95 6.81
C LEU A 502 -23.78 8.39 6.66
N ILE A 503 -23.04 8.45 7.76
CA ILE A 503 -21.62 8.75 7.79
C ILE A 503 -20.86 7.49 8.24
N GLY A 504 -19.94 7.01 7.41
CA GLY A 504 -19.12 5.82 7.68
C GLY A 504 -17.71 6.18 8.13
N PHE A 505 -17.22 5.43 9.11
CA PHE A 505 -15.82 5.45 9.56
C PHE A 505 -15.35 4.00 9.67
N GLY A 506 -14.54 3.55 8.67
CA GLY A 506 -14.07 2.16 8.61
C GLY A 506 -12.56 2.11 8.39
N ARG A 507 -11.80 1.63 9.41
CA ARG A 507 -10.34 1.56 9.34
C ARG A 507 -9.73 0.78 10.51
N ARG A 508 -8.41 0.49 10.42
CA ARG A 508 -7.67 -0.01 11.59
C ARG A 508 -7.74 1.01 12.74
N PHE A 509 -8.09 0.56 13.94
CA PHE A 509 -8.10 1.38 15.12
C PHE A 509 -6.66 1.52 15.66
N ALA A 510 -6.15 2.74 15.61
CA ALA A 510 -4.90 3.20 16.20
C ALA A 510 -5.11 4.66 16.64
N THR A 511 -4.38 5.11 17.66
CA THR A 511 -4.61 6.41 18.31
C THR A 511 -4.56 7.59 17.32
N TYR A 512 -3.59 7.61 16.39
CA TYR A 512 -3.42 8.69 15.43
C TYR A 512 -4.58 8.80 14.41
N LYS A 513 -5.38 7.74 14.24
CA LYS A 513 -6.59 7.73 13.40
C LYS A 513 -7.74 8.50 14.03
N ARG A 514 -7.67 8.77 15.31
CA ARG A 514 -8.57 9.61 16.12
C ARG A 514 -10.05 9.27 15.96
N ALA A 515 -10.40 7.98 16.02
CA ALA A 515 -11.80 7.54 15.99
C ALA A 515 -12.67 8.19 17.09
N HIS A 516 -12.04 8.64 18.20
CA HIS A 516 -12.68 9.32 19.33
C HIS A 516 -13.02 10.79 19.08
N LEU A 517 -12.52 11.40 18.00
CA LEU A 517 -12.62 12.85 17.78
C LEU A 517 -14.08 13.35 17.75
N LEU A 518 -14.97 12.56 17.15
CA LEU A 518 -16.42 12.85 17.10
C LEU A 518 -17.07 12.90 18.51
N PHE A 519 -16.45 12.32 19.51
CA PHE A 519 -16.99 12.21 20.89
C PHE A 519 -16.35 13.23 21.85
N THR A 520 -15.61 14.22 21.36
CA THR A 520 -14.94 15.25 22.16
C THR A 520 -15.96 16.12 22.90
N ASP A 521 -17.08 16.51 22.27
CA ASP A 521 -18.23 17.15 22.90
C ASP A 521 -19.46 16.22 22.73
N ILE A 522 -19.68 15.38 23.74
CA ILE A 522 -20.73 14.35 23.70
C ILE A 522 -22.14 14.95 23.72
N ASP A 523 -22.33 16.09 24.41
CA ASP A 523 -23.63 16.77 24.51
C ASP A 523 -23.99 17.44 23.19
N ARG A 524 -23.02 18.03 22.50
CA ARG A 524 -23.23 18.61 21.17
C ARG A 524 -23.54 17.52 20.16
N LEU A 525 -22.80 16.42 20.17
CA LEU A 525 -23.07 15.27 19.33
C LEU A 525 -24.49 14.72 19.56
N ALA A 526 -24.91 14.61 20.83
CA ALA A 526 -26.28 14.17 21.16
C ALA A 526 -27.33 15.10 20.55
N ARG A 527 -27.13 16.44 20.57
CA ARG A 527 -28.04 17.38 19.90
C ARG A 527 -28.06 17.19 18.39
N ILE A 528 -26.90 16.96 17.77
CA ILE A 528 -26.80 16.75 16.31
C ILE A 528 -27.57 15.49 15.88
N VAL A 529 -27.31 14.34 16.51
CA VAL A 529 -27.92 13.06 16.10
C VAL A 529 -29.40 12.92 16.48
N ASN A 530 -29.87 13.76 17.39
CA ASN A 530 -31.29 13.80 17.80
C ASN A 530 -32.10 14.95 17.16
N ASN A 531 -31.51 15.65 16.19
CA ASN A 531 -32.21 16.70 15.47
C ASN A 531 -33.25 16.08 14.50
N PRO A 532 -34.57 16.30 14.73
CA PRO A 532 -35.61 15.70 13.90
C PRO A 532 -35.68 16.28 12.50
N LYS A 533 -35.16 17.50 12.28
CA LYS A 533 -35.14 18.15 10.97
C LYS A 533 -34.03 17.58 10.07
N TYR A 534 -32.91 17.19 10.66
CA TYR A 534 -31.70 16.72 9.97
C TYR A 534 -31.19 15.43 10.58
N PRO A 535 -31.87 14.30 10.42
CA PRO A 535 -31.48 13.03 11.02
C PRO A 535 -30.14 12.53 10.43
N VAL A 536 -29.20 12.18 11.30
CA VAL A 536 -27.89 11.66 10.92
C VAL A 536 -27.52 10.46 11.77
N GLN A 537 -26.88 9.49 11.15
CA GLN A 537 -26.41 8.26 11.80
C GLN A 537 -24.94 7.98 11.42
N PHE A 538 -24.20 7.43 12.38
CA PHE A 538 -22.78 7.11 12.21
C PHE A 538 -22.56 5.60 12.31
N ILE A 539 -21.79 5.08 11.38
CA ILE A 539 -21.40 3.67 11.33
C ILE A 539 -19.89 3.58 11.50
N PHE A 540 -19.44 2.95 12.58
CA PHE A 540 -18.05 2.65 12.85
C PHE A 540 -17.77 1.18 12.58
N ALA A 541 -16.62 0.90 11.98
CA ALA A 541 -16.11 -0.47 11.82
C ALA A 541 -14.57 -0.46 11.85
N GLY A 542 -13.96 -1.53 12.38
CA GLY A 542 -12.50 -1.63 12.37
C GLY A 542 -11.97 -2.58 13.43
N LYS A 543 -10.72 -2.96 13.24
CA LYS A 543 -9.96 -3.84 14.11
C LYS A 543 -8.77 -3.08 14.70
N ALA A 544 -8.47 -3.31 15.98
CA ALA A 544 -7.20 -2.91 16.58
C ALA A 544 -6.21 -4.08 16.52
N HIS A 545 -4.92 -3.79 16.36
CA HIS A 545 -3.91 -4.85 16.42
C HIS A 545 -4.00 -5.57 17.77
N PRO A 546 -3.81 -6.90 17.85
CA PRO A 546 -3.90 -7.64 19.12
C PRO A 546 -3.01 -7.11 20.25
N ASN A 547 -1.89 -6.49 19.92
CA ASN A 547 -0.95 -5.87 20.86
C ASN A 547 -1.21 -4.36 21.09
N ASP A 548 -2.21 -3.76 20.42
CA ASP A 548 -2.55 -2.34 20.58
C ASP A 548 -3.71 -2.16 21.56
N GLY A 549 -3.38 -2.15 22.87
CA GLY A 549 -4.37 -1.94 23.91
C GLY A 549 -5.08 -0.58 23.86
N ALA A 550 -4.42 0.47 23.37
CA ALA A 550 -5.01 1.79 23.20
C ALA A 550 -6.08 1.78 22.09
N GLY A 551 -5.78 1.16 20.96
CA GLY A 551 -6.75 0.98 19.85
C GLY A 551 -7.95 0.14 20.28
N GLN A 552 -7.74 -0.94 21.05
CA GLN A 552 -8.82 -1.76 21.62
C GLN A 552 -9.68 -0.96 22.60
N GLY A 553 -9.07 -0.10 23.42
CA GLY A 553 -9.77 0.80 24.33
C GLY A 553 -10.68 1.79 23.60
N LEU A 554 -10.27 2.32 22.45
CA LEU A 554 -11.11 3.18 21.60
C LEU A 554 -12.35 2.44 21.07
N ILE A 555 -12.20 1.18 20.63
CA ILE A 555 -13.33 0.35 20.21
C ILE A 555 -14.33 0.20 21.35
N LYS A 556 -13.84 -0.20 22.53
CA LYS A 556 -14.68 -0.36 23.73
C LYS A 556 -15.44 0.92 24.06
N GLN A 557 -14.77 2.05 24.08
CA GLN A 557 -15.38 3.36 24.36
C GLN A 557 -16.51 3.69 23.38
N ILE A 558 -16.33 3.47 22.08
CA ILE A 558 -17.35 3.74 21.06
C ILE A 558 -18.54 2.81 21.26
N VAL A 559 -18.31 1.54 21.54
CA VAL A 559 -19.37 0.56 21.82
C VAL A 559 -20.18 0.95 23.05
N GLU A 560 -19.52 1.38 24.12
CA GLU A 560 -20.20 1.88 25.33
C GLU A 560 -21.06 3.12 25.04
N ILE A 561 -20.53 4.09 24.30
CA ILE A 561 -21.28 5.30 23.91
C ILE A 561 -22.48 4.94 23.04
N SER A 562 -22.34 4.04 22.06
CA SER A 562 -23.40 3.64 21.13
C SER A 562 -24.63 3.04 21.83
N ARG A 563 -24.47 2.53 23.04
CA ARG A 563 -25.52 1.91 23.87
C ARG A 563 -26.27 2.90 24.78
N ARG A 564 -25.78 4.14 24.88
CA ARG A 564 -26.49 5.17 25.66
C ARG A 564 -27.82 5.51 25.00
N PRO A 565 -28.88 5.84 25.77
CA PRO A 565 -30.20 6.10 25.23
C PRO A 565 -30.25 7.15 24.11
N GLU A 566 -29.43 8.20 24.22
CA GLU A 566 -29.35 9.31 23.26
C GLU A 566 -28.70 8.91 21.93
N PHE A 567 -27.86 7.84 21.93
CA PHE A 567 -27.11 7.39 20.74
C PHE A 567 -27.61 6.05 20.19
N LEU A 568 -28.50 5.37 20.89
CA LEU A 568 -28.99 4.05 20.51
C LEU A 568 -29.67 4.08 19.13
N GLY A 569 -29.18 3.26 18.18
CA GLY A 569 -29.60 3.22 16.78
C GLY A 569 -29.10 4.37 15.93
N LYS A 570 -28.32 5.32 16.50
CA LYS A 570 -27.74 6.47 15.76
C LYS A 570 -26.25 6.38 15.62
N ILE A 571 -25.59 5.69 16.53
CA ILE A 571 -24.18 5.33 16.44
C ILE A 571 -24.11 3.81 16.51
N ILE A 572 -23.55 3.19 15.48
CA ILE A 572 -23.45 1.72 15.36
C ILE A 572 -22.01 1.34 15.16
N PHE A 573 -21.53 0.34 15.91
CA PHE A 573 -20.25 -0.30 15.67
C PHE A 573 -20.49 -1.68 15.03
N LEU A 574 -19.85 -1.93 13.87
CA LEU A 574 -19.91 -3.21 13.17
C LEU A 574 -18.63 -4.00 13.41
N GLU A 575 -18.80 -5.23 13.87
CA GLU A 575 -17.70 -6.15 14.15
C GLU A 575 -17.07 -6.70 12.86
N ASN A 576 -15.84 -7.15 13.00
CA ASN A 576 -15.09 -7.86 11.98
C ASN A 576 -15.00 -7.13 10.63
N TYR A 577 -14.39 -5.94 10.65
CA TYR A 577 -14.12 -5.17 9.43
C TYR A 577 -13.18 -5.94 8.49
N ASP A 578 -13.71 -6.38 7.36
CA ASP A 578 -13.06 -7.14 6.30
C ASP A 578 -13.36 -6.52 4.92
N MET A 579 -12.92 -7.14 3.83
CA MET A 579 -13.16 -6.62 2.48
C MET A 579 -14.65 -6.61 2.11
N ASP A 580 -15.42 -7.60 2.55
CA ASP A 580 -16.85 -7.69 2.25
C ASP A 580 -17.62 -6.56 2.93
N LEU A 581 -17.41 -6.37 4.24
CA LEU A 581 -17.99 -5.23 4.97
C LEU A 581 -17.51 -3.89 4.39
N ALA A 582 -16.22 -3.79 4.03
CA ALA A 582 -15.67 -2.57 3.43
C ALA A 582 -16.37 -2.22 2.13
N ARG A 583 -16.59 -3.18 1.20
CA ARG A 583 -17.31 -2.95 -0.06
C ARG A 583 -18.71 -2.39 0.15
N HIS A 584 -19.44 -2.94 1.12
CA HIS A 584 -20.79 -2.46 1.45
C HIS A 584 -20.78 -1.06 2.06
N LEU A 585 -19.86 -0.78 3.00
CA LEU A 585 -19.76 0.53 3.64
C LEU A 585 -19.37 1.63 2.65
N ILE A 586 -18.27 1.45 1.91
CA ILE A 586 -17.77 2.47 0.97
C ILE A 586 -18.71 2.75 -0.21
N SER A 587 -19.64 1.83 -0.51
CA SER A 587 -20.64 2.04 -1.55
C SER A 587 -21.97 2.54 -1.00
N GLY A 588 -22.30 2.24 0.26
CA GLY A 588 -23.64 2.44 0.82
C GLY A 588 -23.81 3.66 1.71
N VAL A 589 -22.76 4.17 2.38
CA VAL A 589 -22.86 5.41 3.18
C VAL A 589 -22.91 6.65 2.29
N ASP A 590 -23.40 7.77 2.79
CA ASP A 590 -23.44 9.03 2.04
C ASP A 590 -22.14 9.82 2.16
N ILE A 591 -21.49 9.73 3.32
CA ILE A 591 -20.19 10.36 3.60
C ILE A 591 -19.21 9.33 4.15
N TRP A 592 -17.96 9.41 3.69
CA TRP A 592 -16.84 8.70 4.24
C TRP A 592 -15.95 9.64 5.03
N MET A 593 -15.84 9.39 6.34
CA MET A 593 -15.14 10.26 7.28
C MET A 593 -13.75 9.71 7.62
N ASN A 594 -12.74 10.57 7.59
CA ASN A 594 -11.37 10.28 8.02
C ASN A 594 -10.81 11.43 8.85
N THR A 595 -10.35 11.13 10.05
CA THR A 595 -9.88 12.13 11.01
C THR A 595 -8.46 11.87 11.53
N PRO A 596 -7.48 11.50 10.68
CA PRO A 596 -6.12 11.22 11.16
C PRO A 596 -5.48 12.46 11.77
N MET A 597 -4.49 12.26 12.65
CA MET A 597 -3.57 13.33 13.00
C MET A 597 -2.81 13.74 11.73
N ARG A 598 -2.72 15.04 11.48
CA ARG A 598 -2.07 15.54 10.28
C ARG A 598 -0.60 15.11 10.22
N LEU A 599 -0.13 14.75 9.04
CA LEU A 599 1.17 14.17 8.68
C LEU A 599 1.36 12.71 9.11
N ALA A 600 0.38 12.09 9.77
CA ALA A 600 0.46 10.70 10.20
C ALA A 600 -0.24 9.71 9.23
N GLU A 601 -0.95 10.20 8.22
CA GLU A 601 -1.55 9.38 7.15
C GLU A 601 -0.69 9.49 5.89
N ALA A 602 0.00 8.43 5.51
CA ALA A 602 0.88 8.43 4.35
C ALA A 602 0.12 8.66 3.03
N SER A 603 -1.01 8.02 2.85
CA SER A 603 -1.92 8.24 1.73
C SER A 603 -3.37 8.02 2.17
N GLY A 604 -3.74 6.79 2.58
CA GLY A 604 -5.11 6.33 2.66
C GLY A 604 -5.66 5.97 1.28
N THR A 605 -6.58 5.01 1.22
CA THR A 605 -7.24 4.59 -0.03
C THR A 605 -8.74 4.38 0.15
N SER A 606 -9.25 4.33 1.40
CA SER A 606 -10.66 4.05 1.67
C SER A 606 -11.59 5.14 1.14
N GLY A 607 -11.17 6.41 1.26
CA GLY A 607 -11.91 7.54 0.70
C GLY A 607 -11.90 7.55 -0.84
N GLU A 608 -10.82 7.11 -1.47
CA GLU A 608 -10.73 6.94 -2.93
C GLU A 608 -11.73 5.87 -3.41
N LYS A 609 -11.83 4.75 -2.69
CA LYS A 609 -12.82 3.69 -2.96
C LYS A 609 -14.26 4.18 -2.81
N ALA A 610 -14.52 4.95 -1.76
CA ALA A 610 -15.84 5.53 -1.50
C ALA A 610 -16.27 6.47 -2.63
N LEU A 611 -15.40 7.34 -3.07
CA LEU A 611 -15.62 8.31 -4.13
C LEU A 611 -15.99 7.65 -5.48
N MET A 612 -15.46 6.45 -5.80
CA MET A 612 -15.83 5.68 -7.00
C MET A 612 -17.30 5.22 -7.01
N ASN A 613 -17.98 5.36 -5.86
CA ASN A 613 -19.38 5.00 -5.65
C ASN A 613 -20.27 6.23 -5.37
N GLY A 614 -19.79 7.43 -5.68
CA GLY A 614 -20.53 8.67 -5.41
C GLY A 614 -20.71 8.99 -3.92
N VAL A 615 -19.90 8.42 -3.05
CA VAL A 615 -19.83 8.76 -1.62
C VAL A 615 -18.87 9.94 -1.44
N LEU A 616 -19.32 10.96 -0.70
CA LEU A 616 -18.55 12.18 -0.51
C LEU A 616 -17.54 12.03 0.64
N ASN A 617 -16.35 12.59 0.46
CA ASN A 617 -15.30 12.54 1.47
C ASN A 617 -15.39 13.73 2.44
N PHE A 618 -15.20 13.42 3.72
CA PHE A 618 -15.04 14.38 4.80
C PHE A 618 -13.79 14.01 5.61
N SER A 619 -12.70 14.75 5.42
CA SER A 619 -11.41 14.36 5.98
C SER A 619 -10.54 15.54 6.38
N VAL A 620 -9.57 15.27 7.26
CA VAL A 620 -8.41 16.14 7.46
C VAL A 620 -7.61 16.23 6.16
N LEU A 621 -7.02 17.38 5.86
CA LEU A 621 -6.09 17.56 4.73
C LEU A 621 -4.77 16.84 4.99
N ASP A 622 -4.79 15.52 4.81
CA ASP A 622 -3.63 14.63 4.95
C ASP A 622 -3.68 13.53 3.87
N GLY A 623 -2.55 12.88 3.64
CA GLY A 623 -2.42 11.82 2.64
C GLY A 623 -2.94 12.26 1.27
N TRP A 624 -3.74 11.40 0.62
CA TRP A 624 -4.30 11.66 -0.71
C TRP A 624 -5.26 12.85 -0.73
N TRP A 625 -6.01 13.11 0.38
CA TRP A 625 -6.98 14.20 0.42
C TRP A 625 -6.35 15.59 0.38
N TYR A 626 -5.07 15.71 0.76
CA TYR A 626 -4.30 16.95 0.56
C TYR A 626 -4.20 17.36 -0.91
N GLU A 627 -4.16 16.38 -1.81
CA GLU A 627 -4.12 16.57 -3.26
C GLU A 627 -5.52 16.53 -3.89
N GLY A 628 -6.40 15.67 -3.36
CA GLY A 628 -7.71 15.36 -3.92
C GLY A 628 -8.79 16.38 -3.61
N TYR A 629 -8.71 17.10 -2.50
CA TYR A 629 -9.76 18.03 -2.09
C TYR A 629 -10.03 19.09 -3.17
N ARG A 630 -11.31 19.21 -3.50
CA ARG A 630 -11.87 20.29 -4.34
C ARG A 630 -13.09 20.89 -3.64
N LYS A 631 -13.24 22.22 -3.76
CA LYS A 631 -14.43 22.90 -3.28
C LYS A 631 -15.66 22.36 -4.00
N ASP A 632 -16.79 22.24 -3.29
CA ASP A 632 -18.06 21.71 -3.79
C ASP A 632 -17.96 20.24 -4.32
N ALA A 633 -17.02 19.44 -3.77
CA ALA A 633 -16.83 18.02 -4.10
C ALA A 633 -16.54 17.14 -2.87
N GLY A 634 -16.74 17.67 -1.69
CA GLY A 634 -16.50 17.06 -0.38
C GLY A 634 -16.06 18.09 0.64
N TRP A 635 -15.70 17.65 1.84
CA TRP A 635 -15.32 18.52 2.94
C TRP A 635 -13.94 18.23 3.49
N ALA A 636 -13.27 19.28 3.96
CA ALA A 636 -11.96 19.18 4.58
C ALA A 636 -11.88 20.07 5.83
N LEU A 637 -11.10 19.61 6.82
CA LEU A 637 -10.61 20.49 7.87
C LEU A 637 -9.46 21.31 7.28
N THR A 638 -9.76 22.56 6.91
CA THR A 638 -8.85 23.40 6.08
C THR A 638 -7.72 24.06 6.85
N ASP A 639 -7.73 24.05 8.19
CA ASP A 639 -6.60 24.53 8.98
C ASP A 639 -5.41 23.57 8.84
N LYS A 640 -4.33 24.08 8.28
CA LYS A 640 -3.09 23.32 8.04
C LYS A 640 -2.10 23.41 9.19
N ARG A 641 -2.40 24.19 10.23
CA ARG A 641 -1.54 24.30 11.40
C ARG A 641 -1.58 23.02 12.21
N THR A 642 -0.46 22.65 12.78
CA THR A 642 -0.30 21.60 13.75
C THR A 642 0.15 22.18 15.09
N TYR A 643 -0.38 21.67 16.17
CA TYR A 643 -0.05 22.12 17.51
C TYR A 643 0.65 20.99 18.26
N GLN A 644 1.65 21.31 19.07
CA GLN A 644 2.33 20.33 19.93
C GLN A 644 1.40 19.76 21.01
N ASN A 645 0.42 20.55 21.45
CA ASN A 645 -0.61 20.09 22.37
C ASN A 645 -1.70 19.33 21.58
N GLU A 646 -1.64 18.01 21.61
CA GLU A 646 -2.58 17.13 20.93
C GLU A 646 -4.03 17.34 21.40
N GLN A 647 -4.26 17.57 22.69
CA GLN A 647 -5.61 17.81 23.21
C GLN A 647 -6.22 19.09 22.64
N TYR A 648 -5.42 20.15 22.53
CA TYR A 648 -5.86 21.40 21.90
C TYR A 648 -6.15 21.23 20.42
N GLN A 649 -5.28 20.50 19.70
CA GLN A 649 -5.52 20.13 18.29
C GLN A 649 -6.84 19.36 18.13
N ASN A 650 -7.08 18.38 18.98
CA ASN A 650 -8.30 17.58 18.94
C ASN A 650 -9.56 18.40 19.19
N GLN A 651 -9.51 19.37 20.13
CA GLN A 651 -10.63 20.28 20.38
C GLN A 651 -10.93 21.14 19.15
N LEU A 652 -9.93 21.76 18.52
CA LEU A 652 -10.12 22.59 17.33
C LEU A 652 -10.68 21.79 16.16
N ASP A 653 -10.15 20.60 15.92
CA ASP A 653 -10.61 19.74 14.83
C ASP A 653 -12.04 19.23 15.08
N ALA A 654 -12.40 18.90 16.33
CA ALA A 654 -13.76 18.50 16.69
C ALA A 654 -14.76 19.64 16.50
N GLU A 655 -14.42 20.87 16.92
CA GLU A 655 -15.24 22.05 16.70
C GLU A 655 -15.49 22.29 15.20
N ALA A 656 -14.46 22.14 14.38
CA ALA A 656 -14.60 22.27 12.93
C ALA A 656 -15.52 21.18 12.32
N ILE A 657 -15.43 19.94 12.81
CA ILE A 657 -16.29 18.83 12.39
C ILE A 657 -17.76 19.15 12.73
N TYR A 658 -18.05 19.54 13.96
CA TYR A 658 -19.43 19.85 14.38
C TYR A 658 -19.99 21.06 13.60
N TYR A 659 -19.18 22.12 13.42
CA TYR A 659 -19.60 23.28 12.65
C TYR A 659 -19.99 22.90 11.21
N LEU A 660 -19.14 22.12 10.52
CA LEU A 660 -19.42 21.67 9.15
C LEU A 660 -20.68 20.78 9.09
N LEU A 661 -20.85 19.89 10.07
CA LEU A 661 -22.07 19.06 10.15
C LEU A 661 -23.32 19.92 10.30
N GLU A 662 -23.33 20.85 11.24
CA GLU A 662 -24.52 21.64 11.59
C GLU A 662 -24.88 22.68 10.52
N HIS A 663 -23.89 23.32 9.89
CA HIS A 663 -24.09 24.51 9.07
C HIS A 663 -23.90 24.30 7.56
N ASP A 664 -23.29 23.18 7.15
CA ASP A 664 -22.99 22.94 5.74
C ASP A 664 -23.54 21.58 5.29
N ILE A 665 -23.08 20.49 5.88
CA ILE A 665 -23.35 19.12 5.41
C ILE A 665 -24.83 18.74 5.54
N LEU A 666 -25.40 18.88 6.74
CA LEU A 666 -26.78 18.47 7.00
C LEU A 666 -27.79 19.33 6.25
N PRO A 667 -27.69 20.68 6.23
CA PRO A 667 -28.56 21.51 5.40
C PRO A 667 -28.49 21.14 3.92
N LEU A 668 -27.25 20.97 3.35
CA LEU A 668 -27.07 20.64 1.94
C LEU A 668 -27.76 19.34 1.54
N TYR A 669 -27.72 18.30 2.42
CA TYR A 669 -28.36 17.01 2.12
C TYR A 669 -29.92 17.11 2.14
N TYR A 670 -30.48 17.85 3.08
CA TYR A 670 -31.94 17.87 3.33
C TYR A 670 -32.72 19.02 2.64
N GLU A 671 -32.06 20.00 2.08
CA GLU A 671 -32.69 21.10 1.37
C GLU A 671 -33.01 20.73 -0.09
N TYR A 672 -34.17 20.17 -0.32
CA TYR A 672 -34.59 19.62 -1.63
C TYR A 672 -35.14 20.66 -2.60
N GLY A 673 -35.32 21.92 -2.21
CA GLY A 673 -35.83 22.99 -3.11
C GLY A 673 -37.16 22.68 -3.77
N GLY A 674 -38.00 21.82 -3.16
CA GLY A 674 -39.28 21.38 -3.72
C GLY A 674 -39.21 20.16 -4.64
N LYS A 675 -38.04 19.51 -4.77
CA LYS A 675 -37.86 18.23 -5.46
C LYS A 675 -37.85 17.05 -4.48
N ASN A 676 -37.68 15.82 -5.00
CA ASN A 676 -37.59 14.60 -4.19
C ASN A 676 -36.11 14.27 -3.85
N TYR A 677 -35.15 15.14 -4.18
CA TYR A 677 -33.73 15.00 -3.95
C TYR A 677 -33.04 16.37 -3.82
N SER A 678 -31.87 16.41 -3.23
CA SER A 678 -31.01 17.58 -3.16
C SER A 678 -30.19 17.74 -4.44
N GLU A 679 -30.46 18.77 -5.23
CA GLU A 679 -29.69 19.10 -6.44
C GLU A 679 -28.24 19.46 -6.09
N ASP A 680 -28.03 20.22 -5.02
CA ASP A 680 -26.71 20.62 -4.59
C ASP A 680 -25.88 19.43 -4.11
N TRP A 681 -26.48 18.44 -3.43
CA TRP A 681 -25.80 17.21 -3.07
C TRP A 681 -25.37 16.41 -4.30
N VAL A 682 -26.26 16.26 -5.29
CA VAL A 682 -25.92 15.58 -6.55
C VAL A 682 -24.82 16.31 -7.30
N LYS A 683 -24.83 17.65 -7.29
CA LYS A 683 -23.75 18.45 -7.86
C LYS A 683 -22.40 18.13 -7.20
N TYR A 684 -22.35 18.01 -5.86
CA TYR A 684 -21.13 17.58 -5.14
C TYR A 684 -20.66 16.19 -5.59
N ILE A 685 -21.58 15.23 -5.77
CA ILE A 685 -21.28 13.90 -6.27
C ILE A 685 -20.65 13.97 -7.67
N LYS A 686 -21.30 14.70 -8.60
CA LYS A 686 -20.80 14.86 -9.97
C LYS A 686 -19.42 15.52 -9.98
N ASN A 687 -19.20 16.57 -9.19
CA ASN A 687 -17.91 17.22 -9.06
C ASN A 687 -16.85 16.27 -8.49
N SER A 688 -17.18 15.48 -7.47
CA SER A 688 -16.28 14.50 -6.88
C SER A 688 -15.86 13.47 -7.92
N ILE A 689 -16.80 12.91 -8.68
CA ILE A 689 -16.53 11.92 -9.72
C ILE A 689 -15.72 12.53 -10.88
N ALA A 690 -16.12 13.71 -11.40
CA ALA A 690 -15.45 14.28 -12.57
C ALA A 690 -14.05 14.83 -12.27
N GLN A 691 -13.90 15.52 -11.12
CA GLN A 691 -12.70 16.31 -10.84
C GLN A 691 -11.68 15.59 -9.95
N ILE A 692 -12.08 14.54 -9.23
CA ILE A 692 -11.21 13.86 -8.27
C ILE A 692 -10.93 12.42 -8.70
N ALA A 693 -11.96 11.62 -9.05
CA ALA A 693 -11.80 10.19 -9.32
C ALA A 693 -10.70 9.83 -10.34
N PRO A 694 -10.55 10.53 -11.49
CA PRO A 694 -9.54 10.18 -12.49
C PRO A 694 -8.11 10.18 -11.95
N HIS A 695 -7.85 11.01 -10.94
CA HIS A 695 -6.52 11.15 -10.34
C HIS A 695 -6.16 10.04 -9.35
N PHE A 696 -7.13 9.21 -8.93
CA PHE A 696 -6.95 8.21 -7.87
C PHE A 696 -7.37 6.80 -8.32
N THR A 697 -7.31 6.52 -9.62
CA THR A 697 -7.44 5.16 -10.17
C THR A 697 -6.12 4.43 -10.09
N MET A 698 -6.16 3.10 -9.96
CA MET A 698 -4.95 2.27 -9.98
C MET A 698 -4.27 2.29 -11.35
N LYS A 699 -5.04 2.48 -12.42
CA LYS A 699 -4.50 2.68 -13.79
C LYS A 699 -3.55 3.87 -13.84
N ARG A 700 -3.98 5.04 -13.33
CA ARG A 700 -3.13 6.22 -13.24
C ARG A 700 -1.89 5.94 -12.38
N GLN A 701 -2.04 5.26 -11.23
CA GLN A 701 -0.93 4.93 -10.35
C GLN A 701 0.09 4.04 -11.04
N LEU A 702 -0.34 3.01 -11.77
CA LEU A 702 0.54 2.10 -12.50
C LEU A 702 1.32 2.86 -13.60
N ASP A 703 0.64 3.71 -14.37
CA ASP A 703 1.28 4.52 -15.40
C ASP A 703 2.30 5.51 -14.79
N ASP A 704 1.97 6.16 -13.67
CA ASP A 704 2.92 7.03 -12.92
C ASP A 704 4.19 6.27 -12.48
N TYR A 705 4.08 5.00 -12.05
CA TYR A 705 5.26 4.19 -11.71
C TYR A 705 6.13 3.92 -12.94
N TYR A 706 5.53 3.63 -14.10
CA TYR A 706 6.29 3.45 -15.34
C TYR A 706 6.98 4.74 -15.76
N ASP A 707 6.26 5.86 -15.78
CA ASP A 707 6.77 7.14 -16.28
C ASP A 707 7.86 7.73 -15.36
N ARG A 708 7.68 7.60 -14.05
CA ARG A 708 8.58 8.25 -13.08
C ARG A 708 9.74 7.38 -12.64
N PHE A 709 9.60 6.05 -12.66
CA PHE A 709 10.56 5.13 -12.05
C PHE A 709 10.98 3.97 -12.94
N TYR A 710 10.06 3.09 -13.38
CA TYR A 710 10.43 1.84 -14.00
C TYR A 710 11.19 2.02 -15.31
N ASN A 711 10.77 2.93 -16.19
CA ASN A 711 11.44 3.21 -17.45
C ASN A 711 12.89 3.68 -17.21
N LYS A 712 13.09 4.59 -16.26
CA LYS A 712 14.42 5.10 -15.92
C LYS A 712 15.35 4.03 -15.36
N LEU A 713 14.80 3.21 -14.43
CA LEU A 713 15.57 2.13 -13.81
C LEU A 713 15.99 1.10 -14.83
N SER A 714 15.06 0.65 -15.68
CA SER A 714 15.36 -0.30 -16.76
C SER A 714 16.40 0.25 -17.73
N GLU A 715 16.24 1.48 -18.19
CA GLU A 715 17.19 2.13 -19.09
C GLU A 715 18.60 2.20 -18.46
N HIS A 716 18.69 2.67 -17.22
CA HIS A 716 19.97 2.79 -16.53
C HIS A 716 20.62 1.41 -16.28
N PHE A 717 19.81 0.44 -15.86
CA PHE A 717 20.29 -0.93 -15.69
C PHE A 717 20.87 -1.50 -16.99
N HIS A 718 20.18 -1.36 -18.12
CA HIS A 718 20.68 -1.86 -19.41
C HIS A 718 21.96 -1.16 -19.86
N ILE A 719 22.09 0.16 -19.58
CA ILE A 719 23.33 0.91 -19.83
C ILE A 719 24.50 0.32 -19.03
N LEU A 720 24.30 -0.01 -17.75
CA LEU A 720 25.35 -0.54 -16.88
C LEU A 720 25.66 -2.01 -17.14
N ALA A 721 24.66 -2.80 -17.55
CA ALA A 721 24.77 -4.23 -17.78
C ALA A 721 25.40 -4.58 -19.14
N ALA A 722 25.42 -3.64 -20.09
CA ALA A 722 25.99 -3.84 -21.41
C ALA A 722 27.48 -4.20 -21.37
N ASP A 723 27.98 -4.87 -22.42
CA ASP A 723 29.38 -5.18 -22.64
C ASP A 723 30.05 -5.91 -21.43
N ASN A 724 29.37 -6.92 -20.91
CA ASN A 724 29.82 -7.68 -19.73
C ASN A 724 30.05 -6.76 -18.50
N PHE A 725 29.13 -5.90 -18.23
CA PHE A 725 29.11 -4.95 -17.10
C PHE A 725 30.22 -3.89 -17.13
N ALA A 726 30.70 -3.53 -18.33
CA ALA A 726 31.86 -2.63 -18.48
C ALA A 726 31.63 -1.28 -17.77
N LYS A 727 30.45 -0.68 -17.94
CA LYS A 727 30.12 0.62 -17.30
C LYS A 727 29.91 0.50 -15.79
N ALA A 728 29.32 -0.59 -15.31
CA ALA A 728 29.18 -0.84 -13.87
C ALA A 728 30.56 -0.98 -13.20
N LYS A 729 31.48 -1.69 -13.83
CA LYS A 729 32.88 -1.82 -13.37
C LYS A 729 33.58 -0.46 -13.34
N MET A 730 33.46 0.31 -14.42
CA MET A 730 34.01 1.67 -14.50
C MET A 730 33.47 2.60 -13.42
N MET A 731 32.13 2.56 -13.16
CA MET A 731 31.53 3.39 -12.12
C MET A 731 31.99 3.00 -10.72
N ALA A 732 32.09 1.71 -10.42
CA ALA A 732 32.61 1.25 -9.14
C ALA A 732 34.07 1.70 -8.91
N ASP A 733 34.92 1.61 -9.94
CA ASP A 733 36.32 2.07 -9.90
C ASP A 733 36.41 3.59 -9.74
N TRP A 734 35.55 4.34 -10.45
CA TRP A 734 35.48 5.79 -10.31
C TRP A 734 35.03 6.20 -8.89
N LYS A 735 33.95 5.59 -8.34
CA LYS A 735 33.50 5.81 -6.96
C LYS A 735 34.59 5.50 -5.94
N ALA A 736 35.36 4.41 -6.13
CA ALA A 736 36.48 4.06 -5.26
C ALA A 736 37.62 5.09 -5.34
N ASN A 737 37.96 5.55 -6.55
CA ASN A 737 38.96 6.59 -6.75
C ASN A 737 38.56 7.94 -6.08
N VAL A 738 37.32 8.39 -6.28
CA VAL A 738 36.81 9.62 -5.63
C VAL A 738 36.85 9.48 -4.11
N ARG A 739 36.34 8.35 -3.56
CA ARG A 739 36.36 8.08 -2.11
C ARG A 739 37.76 8.17 -1.51
N SER A 740 38.77 7.62 -2.18
CA SER A 740 40.14 7.58 -1.67
C SER A 740 40.85 8.95 -1.64
N ARG A 741 40.36 9.90 -2.43
CA ARG A 741 40.97 11.25 -2.59
C ARG A 741 40.10 12.37 -2.07
N TRP A 742 38.87 12.13 -1.69
CA TRP A 742 37.87 13.15 -1.33
C TRP A 742 38.37 14.12 -0.26
N ASP A 743 38.94 13.58 0.82
CA ASP A 743 39.43 14.38 1.95
C ASP A 743 40.71 15.13 1.65
N ALA A 744 41.43 14.75 0.63
CA ALA A 744 42.66 15.42 0.19
C ALA A 744 42.41 16.64 -0.71
N ILE A 745 41.21 16.84 -1.22
CA ILE A 745 40.84 17.99 -2.05
C ILE A 745 41.04 19.29 -1.27
N GLU A 746 41.63 20.31 -1.90
CA GLU A 746 41.91 21.60 -1.27
C GLU A 746 41.20 22.76 -1.97
N ILE A 747 40.46 23.58 -1.23
CA ILE A 747 39.94 24.85 -1.72
C ILE A 747 41.11 25.88 -1.61
N LYS A 748 41.54 26.42 -2.73
CA LYS A 748 42.66 27.36 -2.79
C LYS A 748 42.26 28.82 -2.63
N SER A 749 41.15 29.21 -3.25
CA SER A 749 40.60 30.55 -3.09
C SER A 749 39.11 30.59 -3.38
N ILE A 750 38.44 31.57 -2.79
CA ILE A 750 37.03 31.91 -3.04
C ILE A 750 37.00 33.42 -3.23
N GLU A 751 36.55 33.87 -4.39
CA GLU A 751 36.37 35.28 -4.72
C GLU A 751 34.90 35.48 -5.14
N ALA A 752 34.22 36.42 -4.52
CA ALA A 752 32.82 36.70 -4.79
C ALA A 752 32.55 38.20 -4.97
N GLY A 753 33.48 38.89 -5.61
CA GLY A 753 33.37 40.30 -5.87
C GLY A 753 33.03 41.09 -4.59
N ASN A 754 32.06 42.00 -4.64
CA ASN A 754 31.51 42.71 -3.46
C ASN A 754 30.39 41.94 -2.77
N GLY A 755 30.17 40.64 -3.08
CA GLY A 755 29.00 39.88 -2.67
C GLY A 755 29.06 39.29 -1.26
N LEU A 756 30.25 38.84 -0.78
CA LEU A 756 30.36 38.24 0.54
C LEU A 756 30.53 39.29 1.62
N ASN A 757 29.71 39.23 2.67
CA ASN A 757 29.71 40.17 3.82
C ASN A 757 29.44 41.64 3.48
N ALA A 758 28.80 41.95 2.33
CA ALA A 758 28.47 43.29 1.91
C ALA A 758 26.96 43.46 1.72
N THR A 759 26.49 44.69 1.76
CA THR A 759 25.14 45.06 1.33
C THR A 759 25.14 45.20 -0.19
N ILE A 760 24.37 44.35 -0.86
CA ILE A 760 24.18 44.34 -2.31
C ILE A 760 22.81 44.94 -2.61
N GLU A 761 22.72 45.76 -3.68
CA GLU A 761 21.42 46.21 -4.18
C GLU A 761 20.68 45.05 -4.86
N ALA A 762 19.40 44.96 -4.59
CA ALA A 762 18.55 43.92 -5.22
C ALA A 762 18.63 44.04 -6.75
N GLY A 763 18.85 42.90 -7.41
CA GLY A 763 19.01 42.84 -8.86
C GLY A 763 20.42 43.13 -9.40
N LYS A 764 21.39 43.44 -8.53
CA LYS A 764 22.81 43.49 -8.94
C LYS A 764 23.40 42.08 -8.93
N GLU A 765 24.06 41.78 -10.04
CA GLU A 765 24.81 40.52 -10.21
C GLU A 765 26.28 40.72 -9.79
N TYR A 766 26.88 39.65 -9.28
CA TYR A 766 28.31 39.59 -8.98
C TYR A 766 28.89 38.25 -9.40
N GLU A 767 30.14 38.26 -9.85
CA GLU A 767 30.81 37.02 -10.24
C GLU A 767 31.37 36.32 -9.00
N VAL A 768 31.18 35.03 -8.95
CA VAL A 768 31.77 34.11 -7.98
C VAL A 768 32.83 33.27 -8.66
N THR A 769 34.04 33.21 -8.10
CA THR A 769 35.12 32.35 -8.58
C THR A 769 35.63 31.49 -7.43
N VAL A 770 35.75 30.20 -7.67
CA VAL A 770 36.30 29.22 -6.73
C VAL A 770 37.42 28.47 -7.42
N VAL A 771 38.60 28.38 -6.78
CA VAL A 771 39.74 27.61 -7.28
C VAL A 771 39.97 26.42 -6.37
N VAL A 772 40.00 25.21 -6.96
CA VAL A 772 40.10 23.95 -6.26
C VAL A 772 41.26 23.10 -6.83
N ASP A 773 42.05 22.51 -5.93
CA ASP A 773 43.01 21.46 -6.26
C ASP A 773 42.32 20.09 -6.09
N GLU A 774 41.94 19.48 -7.21
CA GLU A 774 41.20 18.22 -7.26
C GLU A 774 42.05 16.97 -6.99
N LYS A 775 43.34 17.14 -6.74
CA LYS A 775 44.30 16.02 -6.46
C LYS A 775 44.26 14.88 -7.49
N GLY A 776 44.01 15.22 -8.74
CA GLY A 776 44.01 14.26 -9.86
C GLY A 776 42.72 13.48 -10.04
N LEU A 777 41.57 14.05 -9.62
CA LEU A 777 40.24 13.49 -9.87
C LEU A 777 39.65 13.85 -11.25
N ASP A 778 40.30 14.76 -11.95
CA ASP A 778 40.09 15.05 -13.37
C ASP A 778 38.64 15.37 -13.76
N ASP A 779 38.12 16.47 -13.25
CA ASP A 779 36.74 17.00 -13.46
C ASP A 779 35.64 16.11 -12.85
N ALA A 780 35.98 15.35 -11.80
CA ALA A 780 35.01 14.54 -11.08
C ALA A 780 34.22 15.31 -10.01
N ILE A 781 34.34 16.64 -9.95
CA ILE A 781 33.77 17.48 -8.92
C ILE A 781 32.83 18.51 -9.52
N GLY A 782 31.67 18.71 -8.91
CA GLY A 782 30.79 19.84 -9.08
C GLY A 782 30.87 20.77 -7.90
N ILE A 783 30.75 22.07 -8.15
CA ILE A 783 30.65 23.12 -7.12
C ILE A 783 29.38 23.93 -7.38
N GLU A 784 28.71 24.29 -6.31
CA GLU A 784 27.53 25.16 -6.35
C GLU A 784 27.53 26.16 -5.20
N SER A 785 26.97 27.32 -5.46
CA SER A 785 26.62 28.33 -4.47
C SER A 785 25.21 28.07 -3.98
N VAL A 786 25.03 27.98 -2.68
CA VAL A 786 23.73 27.80 -2.03
C VAL A 786 23.40 29.05 -1.24
N ILE A 787 22.27 29.65 -1.57
CA ILE A 787 21.73 30.84 -0.92
C ILE A 787 20.51 30.40 -0.12
N ILE A 788 20.50 30.75 1.16
CA ILE A 788 19.41 30.42 2.07
C ILE A 788 18.77 31.65 2.67
N ARG A 789 17.51 31.55 3.04
CA ARG A 789 16.76 32.54 3.80
C ARG A 789 16.23 31.90 5.08
N HIS A 790 16.32 32.64 6.18
CA HIS A 790 15.78 32.21 7.46
C HIS A 790 14.33 32.68 7.61
N GLU A 791 13.38 31.75 7.60
CA GLU A 791 11.95 32.02 7.76
C GLU A 791 11.32 31.04 8.74
N GLY A 792 10.43 31.52 9.62
CA GLY A 792 9.72 30.65 10.58
C GLY A 792 10.59 29.86 11.54
N GLY A 793 11.84 30.32 11.80
CA GLY A 793 12.81 29.62 12.66
C GLY A 793 13.61 28.53 11.96
N GLN A 794 13.50 28.41 10.65
CA GLN A 794 14.20 27.41 9.84
C GLN A 794 14.91 28.06 8.66
N ASP A 795 16.02 27.46 8.22
CA ASP A 795 16.74 27.85 7.02
C ASP A 795 16.12 27.12 5.80
N HIS A 796 15.72 27.90 4.80
CA HIS A 796 15.16 27.40 3.53
C HIS A 796 16.06 27.79 2.37
N ILE A 797 16.22 26.87 1.42
CA ILE A 797 16.92 27.20 0.18
C ILE A 797 16.16 28.27 -0.57
N TYR A 798 16.85 29.38 -0.86
CA TYR A 798 16.35 30.42 -1.73
C TYR A 798 16.75 30.12 -3.19
N GLU A 799 18.04 29.78 -3.40
CA GLU A 799 18.57 29.49 -4.72
C GLU A 799 19.83 28.62 -4.65
N VAL A 800 19.99 27.73 -5.63
CA VAL A 800 21.21 26.93 -5.84
C VAL A 800 21.76 27.24 -7.22
N ILE A 801 23.00 27.77 -7.29
CA ILE A 801 23.65 28.22 -8.52
C ILE A 801 24.86 27.31 -8.80
N PRO A 802 24.82 26.43 -9.81
CA PRO A 802 25.97 25.61 -10.19
C PRO A 802 27.10 26.49 -10.79
N LEU A 803 28.33 26.25 -10.36
CA LEU A 803 29.52 26.89 -10.93
C LEU A 803 30.06 26.05 -12.08
N SER A 804 30.38 26.73 -13.20
CA SER A 804 30.96 26.08 -14.37
C SER A 804 32.50 26.06 -14.29
N SER A 805 33.13 24.96 -14.61
CA SER A 805 34.58 24.85 -14.76
C SER A 805 35.04 25.65 -16.00
N VAL A 806 35.86 26.71 -15.81
CA VAL A 806 36.25 27.65 -16.87
C VAL A 806 37.71 27.51 -17.26
N SER A 807 38.57 26.97 -16.37
CA SER A 807 39.96 26.72 -16.68
C SER A 807 40.56 25.61 -15.83
N LYS A 808 41.58 24.95 -16.38
CA LYS A 808 42.38 23.87 -15.76
C LYS A 808 43.83 24.19 -15.89
N ASN A 809 44.56 24.08 -14.79
CA ASN A 809 46.04 24.18 -14.77
C ASN A 809 46.60 23.08 -13.86
N GLY A 810 47.01 21.94 -14.46
CA GLY A 810 47.36 20.75 -13.70
C GLY A 810 46.14 20.21 -12.94
N ASN A 811 46.27 20.10 -11.62
CA ASN A 811 45.17 19.70 -10.73
C ASN A 811 44.31 20.86 -10.25
N LEU A 812 44.65 22.12 -10.62
CA LEU A 812 43.88 23.31 -10.24
C LEU A 812 42.77 23.55 -11.25
N TYR A 813 41.54 23.52 -10.78
CA TYR A 813 40.34 23.89 -11.55
C TYR A 813 39.77 25.19 -11.04
N THR A 814 39.36 26.05 -11.95
CA THR A 814 38.70 27.33 -11.65
C THR A 814 37.23 27.20 -12.04
N PHE A 815 36.37 27.39 -11.07
CA PHE A 815 34.91 27.35 -11.25
C PHE A 815 34.37 28.76 -11.14
N LYS A 816 33.39 29.12 -12.01
CA LYS A 816 32.74 30.44 -12.01
C LYS A 816 31.24 30.35 -12.16
N ALA A 817 30.53 31.30 -11.55
CA ALA A 817 29.13 31.58 -11.79
C ALA A 817 28.84 33.06 -11.56
N THR A 818 27.74 33.54 -12.16
CA THR A 818 27.14 34.83 -11.84
C THR A 818 26.04 34.61 -10.82
N SER A 819 26.06 35.31 -9.71
CA SER A 819 25.05 35.26 -8.65
C SER A 819 24.39 36.61 -8.50
N GLY A 820 23.10 36.66 -8.19
CA GLY A 820 22.36 37.89 -7.92
C GLY A 820 21.11 37.61 -7.14
N ILE A 821 20.78 38.44 -6.16
CA ILE A 821 19.56 38.30 -5.35
C ILE A 821 18.58 39.39 -5.76
N PHE A 822 17.40 39.00 -6.22
CA PHE A 822 16.41 39.94 -6.77
C PHE A 822 15.41 40.44 -5.74
N ASN A 823 15.33 39.82 -4.57
CA ASN A 823 14.43 40.21 -3.47
C ASN A 823 15.24 40.87 -2.33
N ALA A 824 14.73 41.96 -1.78
CA ALA A 824 15.32 42.58 -0.60
C ALA A 824 15.13 41.66 0.63
N GLY A 825 16.17 41.56 1.46
CA GLY A 825 16.13 40.71 2.68
C GLY A 825 17.51 40.39 3.22
N SER A 826 17.54 39.53 4.24
CA SER A 826 18.79 38.97 4.78
C SER A 826 18.92 37.53 4.30
N PHE A 827 20.02 37.23 3.62
CA PHE A 827 20.35 35.91 3.07
C PHE A 827 21.70 35.47 3.60
N LYS A 828 21.92 34.14 3.62
CA LYS A 828 23.25 33.56 3.84
C LYS A 828 23.67 32.81 2.60
N GLN A 829 24.94 32.88 2.24
CA GLN A 829 25.52 32.16 1.12
C GLN A 829 26.65 31.27 1.61
N ALA A 830 26.69 30.02 1.12
CA ALA A 830 27.78 29.09 1.31
C ALA A 830 28.01 28.31 0.01
N PHE A 831 29.15 27.65 -0.07
CA PHE A 831 29.49 26.82 -1.23
C PHE A 831 29.52 25.36 -0.83
N ARG A 832 29.15 24.53 -1.79
CA ARG A 832 29.08 23.09 -1.59
C ARG A 832 29.74 22.37 -2.76
N MET A 833 30.62 21.43 -2.45
CA MET A 833 31.31 20.56 -3.41
C MET A 833 30.68 19.17 -3.35
N TYR A 834 30.52 18.52 -4.51
CA TYR A 834 29.93 17.20 -4.64
C TYR A 834 30.58 16.42 -5.81
N PRO A 835 30.58 15.06 -5.80
CA PRO A 835 31.05 14.26 -6.93
C PRO A 835 30.13 14.42 -8.16
N LYS A 836 30.73 14.49 -9.34
CA LYS A 836 30.05 14.68 -10.62
C LYS A 836 30.48 13.63 -11.64
N ASN A 837 29.52 12.88 -12.16
CA ASN A 837 29.71 11.93 -13.27
C ASN A 837 28.43 11.85 -14.08
N ALA A 838 28.53 11.76 -15.39
CA ALA A 838 27.38 11.69 -16.30
C ALA A 838 26.54 10.41 -16.16
N LEU A 839 27.12 9.34 -15.60
CA LEU A 839 26.42 8.08 -15.34
C LEU A 839 25.76 8.01 -13.94
N LEU A 840 25.93 9.01 -13.08
CA LEU A 840 25.17 9.08 -11.83
C LEU A 840 23.71 9.44 -12.14
N PRO A 841 22.74 8.64 -11.71
CA PRO A 841 21.33 8.93 -11.97
C PRO A 841 20.84 10.19 -11.23
N HIS A 842 21.40 10.44 -10.05
CA HIS A 842 21.21 11.64 -9.24
C HIS A 842 22.36 11.82 -8.25
N ARG A 843 22.47 13.01 -7.64
CA ARG A 843 23.61 13.35 -6.76
C ARG A 843 23.70 12.49 -5.51
N GLN A 844 22.57 12.12 -4.91
CA GLN A 844 22.53 11.31 -3.70
C GLN A 844 22.83 9.81 -3.96
N ASP A 845 22.94 9.38 -5.20
CA ASP A 845 23.41 8.02 -5.53
C ASP A 845 24.84 7.75 -5.03
N PHE A 846 25.64 8.80 -4.99
CA PHE A 846 26.99 8.79 -4.40
C PHE A 846 27.16 10.02 -3.52
N CYS A 847 26.59 9.96 -2.30
CA CYS A 847 26.43 11.09 -1.40
C CYS A 847 27.72 11.46 -0.66
N TYR A 848 28.59 12.20 -1.33
CA TYR A 848 29.71 12.90 -0.72
C TYR A 848 29.50 14.41 -0.87
N VAL A 849 29.54 15.16 0.23
CA VAL A 849 29.32 16.59 0.25
C VAL A 849 30.32 17.25 1.19
N ARG A 850 30.89 18.37 0.75
CA ARG A 850 31.76 19.20 1.58
C ARG A 850 31.35 20.66 1.43
N TRP A 851 30.98 21.26 2.54
CA TRP A 851 30.64 22.67 2.66
C TRP A 851 31.87 23.52 2.96
N PHE A 852 31.93 24.72 2.45
CA PHE A 852 32.99 25.69 2.67
C PHE A 852 32.56 27.15 2.43
#